data_f10f9265786fa1da0ca5ae31f409dff4
#
_entry.id   f10f9265786fa1da0ca5ae31f409dff4
#
_cell.length_a   1.000
_cell.length_b   1.000
_cell.length_c   1.000
_cell.angle_alpha   90.00
_cell.angle_beta   90.00
_cell.angle_gamma   90.00
#
_symmetry.space_group_name_H-M   'P 1'
#
loop_
_entity.id
_entity.type
_entity.pdbx_description
1 polymer ?
#
loop_
_entity_poly.entity_id
_entity_poly.type
_entity_poly.pdbx_seq_one_letter_code
_entity_poly.pdbx_strand_id
1 'polypeptide(L)'
;MRKRNEHKYSTIIYCYDIETSSLMYGEDELQEHLQSTYLHGLASFAYRPIPHAPFSDFENEMDYNFFRTYDSISSEFERINEEAKNNDEYVKIFVHNLSYEFEAMMRNINFCIKNFNPKRFIAVAPHQPLVAAFDHLEFYDSFKILSCKSLELIGTELGVPKLKEVKGGYDQKYYWWSDLPDSEYIYNERDCKLVLYALCRYMANFTKVDNVSDIGVSNTSMIKRETRLNRNIATDKEVHTAQFTAAIELKNNEPFMEFFQNCLAGGYTHANPYAVGKIFKDVWCFDASSMHPSAMYGRKFPYKWRKEVNPNECYQNFQSANYEFLSGCESGANSGFFDYPDQRIELHGRKDVKFYSVLQAAYRESILFERPIKYNFMANVTFYNISAKDFGNCIYSYISTSKCSNIKNGNFDNGKVVKADELTFHGCDIDFMLIQMLYDYSSSECDELYYATAHKFINKPLRNTVKYYARQKTGFKKLEHKVADHVETLNDFTFEGLKLYDDSVAQEIMNTHNKDLVHFALMASKGGLNGQYGCLAMKPLRQEVGVQGEGDKFEWIPTGVKFLKSRNSLNIFTDGLYTVAYSRLHLICFMLYLVLSQGIEPLYHDTDSGYFVGYNENVQKAIDRFNENILNNSENKDCYNFGIMDFDGHYEDFVTWGSKCYCATYLDADKHLKVKATVAGASKKQLSELFTQIVNDEDFEYLVQEYFRPNISYDESINKKLIRKTPGTHIIGDFTDDNGETDHLDEYSVTVLEPCGYTLRSTNSPVNRMYYSFCYSLRGESYIDYLPEVVSINHDENGKELYGTYHKVQSDKEYAMLIDGNPASIFQWEWSDRR
;
A
#
# COMPACT_ATOMS: atom_id res chain seq x y z
N MET A 1 17.65 -31.62 -16.84
CA MET A 1 16.77 -30.43 -16.94
C MET A 1 15.77 -30.72 -18.05
N ARG A 2 14.47 -30.86 -17.74
CA ARG A 2 13.44 -30.80 -18.77
C ARG A 2 13.44 -29.37 -19.31
N LYS A 3 13.73 -29.18 -20.63
CA LYS A 3 13.44 -27.91 -21.31
C LYS A 3 11.97 -27.61 -21.02
N ARG A 4 11.66 -26.50 -20.38
CA ARG A 4 10.31 -25.91 -20.46
C ARG A 4 10.09 -25.68 -21.95
N ASN A 5 8.98 -26.12 -22.49
CA ASN A 5 8.48 -25.59 -23.75
C ASN A 5 8.27 -24.09 -23.49
N GLU A 6 9.22 -23.29 -23.91
CA GLU A 6 9.05 -21.83 -23.90
C GLU A 6 8.03 -21.55 -25.01
N HIS A 7 6.91 -20.95 -24.65
CA HIS A 7 5.95 -20.48 -25.61
C HIS A 7 6.62 -19.46 -26.51
N LYS A 8 6.50 -19.63 -27.80
CA LYS A 8 6.89 -18.62 -28.77
C LYS A 8 5.83 -17.54 -28.77
N TYR A 9 6.22 -16.30 -28.59
CA TYR A 9 5.31 -15.15 -28.65
C TYR A 9 5.46 -14.39 -29.96
N SER A 10 4.33 -13.89 -30.47
CA SER A 10 4.31 -12.93 -31.56
C SER A 10 5.13 -11.70 -31.15
N THR A 11 5.76 -11.08 -32.13
CA THR A 11 6.45 -9.78 -31.96
C THR A 11 5.47 -8.62 -31.87
N ILE A 12 4.22 -8.84 -32.32
CA ILE A 12 3.16 -7.84 -32.22
C ILE A 12 2.46 -7.98 -30.86
N ILE A 13 2.35 -6.86 -30.16
CA ILE A 13 1.58 -6.72 -28.93
C ILE A 13 0.32 -5.89 -29.22
N TYR A 14 -0.72 -6.15 -28.45
CA TYR A 14 -1.98 -5.44 -28.57
C TYR A 14 -2.34 -4.72 -27.27
N CYS A 15 -3.12 -3.66 -27.35
CA CYS A 15 -3.85 -3.08 -26.24
C CYS A 15 -5.35 -3.15 -26.53
N TYR A 16 -6.11 -3.63 -25.56
CA TYR A 16 -7.56 -3.65 -25.60
C TYR A 16 -8.11 -2.77 -24.49
N ASP A 17 -9.09 -1.95 -24.81
CA ASP A 17 -9.76 -1.03 -23.91
C ASP A 17 -11.22 -0.89 -24.29
N ILE A 18 -12.11 -0.64 -23.31
CA ILE A 18 -13.53 -0.44 -23.54
C ILE A 18 -14.01 0.89 -22.98
N GLU A 19 -14.95 1.51 -23.70
CA GLU A 19 -15.66 2.66 -23.20
C GLU A 19 -17.08 2.26 -22.82
N THR A 20 -17.51 2.76 -21.67
CA THR A 20 -18.82 2.42 -21.08
C THR A 20 -19.60 3.64 -20.67
N SER A 21 -20.90 3.60 -20.86
CA SER A 21 -21.84 4.55 -20.29
C SER A 21 -22.36 4.04 -18.96
N SER A 22 -22.43 4.92 -17.97
CA SER A 22 -23.14 4.63 -16.74
C SER A 22 -24.62 4.94 -16.92
N LEU A 23 -25.44 3.92 -16.82
CA LEU A 23 -26.89 4.01 -16.94
C LEU A 23 -27.51 3.94 -15.55
N MET A 24 -28.49 4.77 -15.28
CA MET A 24 -29.24 4.74 -14.02
C MET A 24 -30.38 3.72 -14.12
N TYR A 25 -30.56 2.90 -13.09
CA TYR A 25 -31.58 1.89 -13.01
C TYR A 25 -32.53 2.15 -11.85
N GLY A 26 -33.82 2.38 -12.15
CA GLY A 26 -34.90 2.57 -11.18
C GLY A 26 -35.14 4.02 -10.75
N GLU A 27 -36.23 4.22 -9.97
CA GLU A 27 -36.62 5.55 -9.45
C GLU A 27 -35.74 6.01 -8.29
N ASP A 28 -35.04 5.09 -7.60
CA ASP A 28 -34.04 5.40 -6.58
C ASP A 28 -32.67 5.56 -7.24
N GLU A 29 -32.51 6.66 -7.89
CA GLU A 29 -31.38 7.00 -8.79
C GLU A 29 -29.99 7.01 -8.13
N LEU A 30 -29.88 6.76 -6.85
CA LEU A 30 -28.66 7.05 -6.09
C LEU A 30 -27.83 5.83 -5.74
N GLN A 31 -28.29 4.61 -5.98
CA GLN A 31 -27.63 3.42 -5.45
C GLN A 31 -26.93 2.55 -6.48
N GLU A 32 -27.44 2.45 -7.69
CA GLU A 32 -26.92 1.50 -8.68
C GLU A 32 -26.76 2.15 -10.06
N HIS A 33 -25.55 2.11 -10.59
CA HIS A 33 -25.27 2.51 -11.96
C HIS A 33 -24.96 1.28 -12.79
N LEU A 34 -25.81 0.99 -13.73
CA LEU A 34 -25.57 0.05 -14.80
C LEU A 34 -24.49 0.61 -15.75
N GLN A 35 -23.56 -0.22 -16.18
CA GLN A 35 -22.56 0.17 -17.17
C GLN A 35 -22.77 -0.61 -18.45
N SER A 36 -22.99 0.10 -19.55
CA SER A 36 -23.12 -0.47 -20.88
C SER A 36 -21.90 -0.13 -21.73
N THR A 37 -21.33 -1.14 -22.37
CA THR A 37 -20.18 -0.96 -23.27
C THR A 37 -20.66 -0.47 -24.62
N TYR A 38 -20.16 0.66 -25.08
CA TYR A 38 -20.52 1.21 -26.37
C TYR A 38 -19.38 1.25 -27.39
N LEU A 39 -18.14 1.05 -26.96
CA LEU A 39 -16.96 1.05 -27.82
C LEU A 39 -15.90 0.10 -27.30
N HIS A 40 -15.32 -0.67 -28.21
CA HIS A 40 -14.17 -1.52 -27.97
C HIS A 40 -13.02 -1.05 -28.84
N GLY A 41 -11.90 -0.69 -28.25
CA GLY A 41 -10.69 -0.30 -28.94
C GLY A 41 -9.64 -1.39 -28.93
N LEU A 42 -8.96 -1.58 -30.05
CA LEU A 42 -7.85 -2.51 -30.18
C LEU A 42 -6.71 -1.86 -30.96
N ALA A 43 -5.64 -1.51 -30.25
CA ALA A 43 -4.42 -1.05 -30.91
C ALA A 43 -3.39 -2.17 -31.00
N SER A 44 -2.50 -2.09 -32.01
CA SER A 44 -1.39 -3.03 -32.17
C SER A 44 -0.07 -2.32 -32.46
N PHE A 45 1.04 -2.93 -32.01
CA PHE A 45 2.38 -2.41 -32.22
C PHE A 45 3.43 -3.52 -32.26
N ALA A 46 4.40 -3.39 -33.15
CA ALA A 46 5.57 -4.25 -33.15
C ALA A 46 6.48 -3.92 -31.95
N TYR A 47 6.48 -4.82 -30.95
CA TYR A 47 7.18 -4.59 -29.68
C TYR A 47 8.66 -4.35 -29.86
N ARG A 48 9.13 -3.28 -29.26
CA ARG A 48 10.52 -2.99 -29.00
C ARG A 48 10.68 -2.09 -27.77
N PRO A 49 11.71 -2.23 -26.97
CA PRO A 49 12.02 -1.24 -25.94
C PRO A 49 12.28 0.13 -26.60
N ILE A 50 11.64 1.17 -26.07
CA ILE A 50 11.83 2.54 -26.55
C ILE A 50 12.54 3.32 -25.43
N PRO A 51 13.87 3.44 -25.46
CA PRO A 51 14.57 4.15 -24.38
C PRO A 51 14.21 5.64 -24.37
N HIS A 52 14.13 6.27 -25.55
CA HIS A 52 13.77 7.67 -25.73
C HIS A 52 13.25 7.92 -27.13
N ALA A 53 12.13 8.56 -27.21
CA ALA A 53 11.65 9.33 -28.36
C ALA A 53 10.25 9.82 -28.02
N PRO A 54 9.80 10.94 -28.51
CA PRO A 54 8.46 11.44 -28.26
C PRO A 54 7.40 10.48 -28.82
N PHE A 55 6.22 10.49 -28.21
CA PHE A 55 5.09 9.65 -28.62
C PHE A 55 4.74 9.86 -30.11
N SER A 56 4.81 11.09 -30.59
CA SER A 56 4.53 11.45 -31.99
C SER A 56 5.32 10.66 -33.03
N ASP A 57 6.51 10.17 -32.66
CA ASP A 57 7.36 9.41 -33.59
C ASP A 57 6.84 7.97 -33.78
N PHE A 58 6.01 7.49 -32.86
CA PHE A 58 5.49 6.12 -32.83
C PHE A 58 3.98 6.03 -33.03
N GLU A 59 3.25 7.11 -32.82
CA GLU A 59 1.79 7.14 -32.88
C GLU A 59 1.28 6.62 -34.25
N ASN A 60 1.97 6.98 -35.35
CA ASN A 60 1.63 6.55 -36.70
C ASN A 60 2.10 5.13 -37.04
N GLU A 61 2.96 4.53 -36.22
CA GLU A 61 3.38 3.12 -36.39
C GLU A 61 2.43 2.14 -35.69
N MET A 62 1.51 2.66 -34.86
CA MET A 62 0.53 1.87 -34.13
C MET A 62 -0.78 1.83 -34.91
N ASP A 63 -1.20 0.64 -35.28
CA ASP A 63 -2.52 0.45 -35.85
C ASP A 63 -3.59 0.52 -34.77
N TYR A 64 -4.76 1.02 -35.14
CA TYR A 64 -5.92 1.07 -34.25
C TYR A 64 -7.18 0.67 -35.01
N ASN A 65 -7.97 -0.23 -34.39
CA ASN A 65 -9.28 -0.64 -34.87
C ASN A 65 -10.29 -0.50 -33.73
N PHE A 66 -11.53 -0.20 -34.07
CA PHE A 66 -12.61 -0.12 -33.11
C PHE A 66 -13.79 -1.01 -33.50
N PHE A 67 -14.54 -1.40 -32.50
CA PHE A 67 -15.69 -2.30 -32.64
C PHE A 67 -16.80 -1.77 -31.75
N ARG A 68 -18.07 -1.94 -32.19
CA ARG A 68 -19.22 -1.39 -31.49
C ARG A 68 -20.04 -2.46 -30.76
N THR A 69 -19.79 -3.75 -31.03
CA THR A 69 -20.52 -4.86 -30.44
C THR A 69 -19.59 -5.94 -29.93
N TYR A 70 -20.07 -6.71 -28.97
CA TYR A 70 -19.36 -7.86 -28.44
C TYR A 70 -19.08 -8.93 -29.50
N ASP A 71 -20.00 -9.13 -30.47
CA ASP A 71 -19.80 -10.08 -31.56
C ASP A 71 -18.69 -9.65 -32.52
N SER A 72 -18.61 -8.34 -32.81
CA SER A 72 -17.57 -7.85 -33.72
C SER A 72 -16.17 -7.95 -33.11
N ILE A 73 -16.00 -7.64 -31.84
CA ILE A 73 -14.71 -7.83 -31.16
C ILE A 73 -14.41 -9.32 -30.93
N SER A 74 -15.42 -10.15 -30.66
CA SER A 74 -15.27 -11.60 -30.55
C SER A 74 -14.71 -12.19 -31.85
N SER A 75 -15.23 -11.78 -33.01
CA SER A 75 -14.76 -12.21 -34.33
C SER A 75 -13.31 -11.77 -34.61
N GLU A 76 -12.92 -10.56 -34.13
CA GLU A 76 -11.54 -10.11 -34.27
C GLU A 76 -10.59 -10.92 -33.38
N PHE A 77 -10.98 -11.23 -32.14
CA PHE A 77 -10.19 -12.12 -31.30
C PHE A 77 -10.05 -13.52 -31.89
N GLU A 78 -11.11 -14.08 -32.50
CA GLU A 78 -11.03 -15.34 -33.24
C GLU A 78 -10.02 -15.26 -34.39
N ARG A 79 -10.03 -14.17 -35.17
CA ARG A 79 -9.09 -13.96 -36.29
C ARG A 79 -7.65 -13.93 -35.81
N ILE A 80 -7.35 -13.13 -34.75
CA ILE A 80 -5.99 -13.02 -34.19
C ILE A 80 -5.55 -14.38 -33.62
N ASN A 81 -6.44 -15.09 -32.96
CA ASN A 81 -6.17 -16.40 -32.38
C ASN A 81 -5.82 -17.44 -33.45
N GLU A 82 -6.57 -17.50 -34.55
CA GLU A 82 -6.30 -18.42 -35.66
C GLU A 82 -4.97 -18.08 -36.37
N GLU A 83 -4.65 -16.81 -36.53
CA GLU A 83 -3.35 -16.39 -37.05
C GLU A 83 -2.21 -16.81 -36.10
N ALA A 84 -2.37 -16.64 -34.80
CA ALA A 84 -1.40 -17.07 -33.78
C ALA A 84 -1.20 -18.59 -33.80
N LYS A 85 -2.29 -19.38 -33.92
CA LYS A 85 -2.23 -20.82 -34.05
C LYS A 85 -1.47 -21.28 -35.32
N ASN A 86 -1.74 -20.64 -36.43
CA ASN A 86 -1.09 -20.97 -37.72
C ASN A 86 0.43 -20.73 -37.65
N ASN A 87 0.87 -19.76 -36.85
CA ASN A 87 2.28 -19.42 -36.64
C ASN A 87 2.93 -20.15 -35.44
N ASP A 88 2.18 -21.01 -34.74
CA ASP A 88 2.61 -21.67 -33.49
C ASP A 88 3.11 -20.65 -32.46
N GLU A 89 2.37 -19.56 -32.33
CA GLU A 89 2.69 -18.44 -31.45
C GLU A 89 1.59 -18.15 -30.42
N TYR A 90 1.92 -17.40 -29.39
CA TYR A 90 1.00 -16.79 -28.43
C TYR A 90 1.04 -15.27 -28.61
N VAL A 91 -0.08 -14.61 -28.39
CA VAL A 91 -0.20 -13.15 -28.49
C VAL A 91 -0.46 -12.55 -27.13
N LYS A 92 0.29 -11.52 -26.76
CA LYS A 92 0.00 -10.74 -25.54
C LYS A 92 -0.85 -9.52 -25.87
N ILE A 93 -1.95 -9.41 -25.17
CA ILE A 93 -2.87 -8.27 -25.22
C ILE A 93 -2.81 -7.59 -23.84
N PHE A 94 -2.54 -6.31 -23.82
CA PHE A 94 -2.46 -5.53 -22.59
C PHE A 94 -3.75 -4.75 -22.37
N VAL A 95 -4.20 -4.72 -21.14
CA VAL A 95 -5.38 -3.99 -20.69
C VAL A 95 -4.98 -3.13 -19.51
N HIS A 96 -5.38 -1.88 -19.47
CA HIS A 96 -5.03 -1.02 -18.35
C HIS A 96 -6.10 -1.07 -17.27
N ASN A 97 -5.88 -1.91 -16.27
CA ASN A 97 -6.83 -2.35 -15.25
C ASN A 97 -7.76 -3.49 -15.72
N LEU A 98 -7.15 -4.62 -16.09
CA LEU A 98 -7.83 -5.82 -16.58
C LEU A 98 -9.02 -6.27 -15.71
N SER A 99 -9.11 -5.84 -14.47
CA SER A 99 -10.23 -6.14 -13.56
C SER A 99 -11.58 -5.75 -14.13
N TYR A 100 -11.62 -4.65 -14.85
CA TYR A 100 -12.84 -4.11 -15.43
C TYR A 100 -13.25 -4.87 -16.69
N GLU A 101 -12.34 -4.95 -17.64
CA GLU A 101 -12.61 -5.59 -18.94
C GLU A 101 -12.79 -7.11 -18.82
N PHE A 102 -12.11 -7.74 -17.86
CA PHE A 102 -12.18 -9.19 -17.68
C PHE A 102 -13.61 -9.69 -17.40
N GLU A 103 -14.38 -8.96 -16.62
CA GLU A 103 -15.77 -9.33 -16.36
C GLU A 103 -16.63 -9.19 -17.62
N ALA A 104 -16.48 -8.09 -18.36
CA ALA A 104 -17.12 -7.92 -19.66
C ALA A 104 -16.80 -9.07 -20.64
N MET A 105 -15.51 -9.44 -20.68
CA MET A 105 -15.02 -10.52 -21.56
C MET A 105 -15.65 -11.86 -21.21
N MET A 106 -15.70 -12.21 -19.92
CA MET A 106 -16.22 -13.50 -19.46
C MET A 106 -17.74 -13.62 -19.51
N ARG A 107 -18.44 -12.49 -19.56
CA ARG A 107 -19.89 -12.47 -19.62
C ARG A 107 -20.45 -12.34 -21.03
N ASN A 108 -19.78 -11.53 -21.86
CA ASN A 108 -20.37 -11.05 -23.11
C ASN A 108 -19.59 -11.43 -24.37
N ILE A 109 -18.29 -11.75 -24.29
CA ILE A 109 -17.47 -12.04 -25.47
C ILE A 109 -17.41 -13.55 -25.69
N ASN A 110 -18.13 -14.02 -26.68
CA ASN A 110 -18.26 -15.46 -27.00
C ASN A 110 -16.91 -16.17 -27.18
N PHE A 111 -15.94 -15.51 -27.81
CA PHE A 111 -14.60 -16.07 -27.95
C PHE A 111 -13.96 -16.32 -26.57
N CYS A 112 -14.05 -15.35 -25.67
CA CYS A 112 -13.47 -15.47 -24.34
C CYS A 112 -14.15 -16.55 -23.51
N ILE A 113 -15.47 -16.59 -23.52
CA ILE A 113 -16.26 -17.59 -22.80
C ILE A 113 -15.86 -19.02 -23.25
N LYS A 114 -15.78 -19.25 -24.54
CA LYS A 114 -15.49 -20.59 -25.11
C LYS A 114 -14.04 -21.04 -24.92
N ASN A 115 -13.10 -20.12 -24.87
CA ASN A 115 -11.67 -20.44 -24.95
C ASN A 115 -10.91 -20.14 -23.62
N PHE A 116 -11.60 -19.81 -22.56
CA PHE A 116 -10.96 -19.52 -21.26
C PHE A 116 -10.15 -20.72 -20.76
N ASN A 117 -8.92 -20.45 -20.36
CA ASN A 117 -8.01 -21.47 -19.84
C ASN A 117 -7.71 -21.24 -18.35
N PRO A 118 -8.42 -21.90 -17.43
CA PRO A 118 -8.24 -21.73 -16.00
C PRO A 118 -6.85 -22.12 -15.50
N LYS A 119 -6.09 -22.94 -16.24
CA LYS A 119 -4.71 -23.31 -15.86
C LYS A 119 -3.69 -22.21 -16.14
N ARG A 120 -4.06 -21.24 -16.93
CA ARG A 120 -3.24 -20.06 -17.29
C ARG A 120 -3.92 -18.77 -16.84
N PHE A 121 -4.75 -18.85 -15.82
CA PHE A 121 -5.35 -17.73 -15.14
C PHE A 121 -4.54 -17.42 -13.87
N ILE A 122 -4.25 -16.16 -13.63
CA ILE A 122 -3.53 -15.68 -12.46
C ILE A 122 -4.27 -14.48 -11.90
N ALA A 123 -4.81 -14.61 -10.70
CA ALA A 123 -5.40 -13.51 -9.95
C ALA A 123 -4.78 -13.41 -8.55
N VAL A 124 -4.72 -12.21 -8.00
CA VAL A 124 -4.20 -11.99 -6.63
C VAL A 124 -5.30 -11.99 -5.59
N ALA A 125 -6.51 -11.68 -5.98
CA ALA A 125 -7.74 -11.68 -5.20
C ALA A 125 -8.94 -11.73 -6.17
N PRO A 126 -10.17 -11.96 -5.70
CA PRO A 126 -11.36 -11.73 -6.50
C PRO A 126 -11.33 -10.33 -7.13
N HIS A 127 -11.77 -10.21 -8.36
CA HIS A 127 -11.75 -8.98 -9.16
C HIS A 127 -10.36 -8.36 -9.39
N GLN A 128 -9.27 -9.13 -9.24
CA GLN A 128 -7.90 -8.67 -9.48
C GLN A 128 -7.09 -9.65 -10.34
N PRO A 129 -7.50 -9.89 -11.58
CA PRO A 129 -6.72 -10.70 -12.50
C PRO A 129 -5.42 -9.99 -12.89
N LEU A 130 -4.35 -10.75 -13.02
CA LEU A 130 -3.08 -10.30 -13.60
C LEU A 130 -2.90 -10.80 -15.01
N VAL A 131 -3.38 -12.02 -15.27
CA VAL A 131 -3.30 -12.70 -16.57
C VAL A 131 -4.53 -13.57 -16.75
N ALA A 132 -5.16 -13.45 -17.90
CA ALA A 132 -6.21 -14.35 -18.36
C ALA A 132 -5.86 -14.87 -19.76
N ALA A 133 -5.84 -16.19 -19.94
CA ALA A 133 -5.54 -16.80 -21.23
C ALA A 133 -6.79 -17.40 -21.87
N PHE A 134 -6.94 -17.12 -23.15
CA PHE A 134 -8.00 -17.61 -24.01
C PHE A 134 -7.34 -18.26 -25.24
N ASP A 135 -7.15 -19.57 -25.18
CA ASP A 135 -6.41 -20.34 -26.17
C ASP A 135 -4.99 -19.77 -26.43
N HIS A 136 -4.71 -19.17 -27.58
CA HIS A 136 -3.41 -18.56 -27.92
C HIS A 136 -3.33 -17.06 -27.56
N LEU A 137 -4.41 -16.43 -27.10
CA LEU A 137 -4.43 -15.04 -26.64
C LEU A 137 -4.23 -14.98 -25.11
N GLU A 138 -3.35 -14.11 -24.66
CA GLU A 138 -3.07 -13.87 -23.26
C GLU A 138 -3.25 -12.39 -22.92
N PHE A 139 -4.19 -12.10 -22.05
CA PHE A 139 -4.48 -10.75 -21.57
C PHE A 139 -3.72 -10.48 -20.27
N TYR A 140 -3.03 -9.35 -20.23
CA TYR A 140 -2.16 -8.93 -19.13
C TYR A 140 -2.62 -7.59 -18.58
N ASP A 141 -2.64 -7.45 -17.24
CA ASP A 141 -2.93 -6.19 -16.59
C ASP A 141 -1.73 -5.23 -16.65
N SER A 142 -1.76 -4.27 -17.58
CA SER A 142 -0.70 -3.27 -17.73
C SER A 142 -0.62 -2.32 -16.52
N PHE A 143 -1.73 -2.06 -15.81
CA PHE A 143 -1.72 -1.26 -14.57
C PHE A 143 -0.77 -1.85 -13.53
N LYS A 144 -0.78 -3.19 -13.35
CA LYS A 144 0.12 -3.87 -12.43
C LYS A 144 1.57 -3.94 -12.94
N ILE A 145 1.78 -3.89 -14.23
CA ILE A 145 3.12 -3.84 -14.83
C ILE A 145 3.70 -2.42 -14.68
N LEU A 146 2.90 -1.40 -14.93
CA LEU A 146 3.28 0.02 -14.89
C LEU A 146 3.18 0.65 -13.49
N SER A 147 3.45 -0.14 -12.45
CA SER A 147 3.55 0.31 -11.05
C SER A 147 2.25 0.82 -10.43
N CYS A 148 1.10 0.34 -10.89
CA CYS A 148 -0.23 0.75 -10.41
C CYS A 148 -0.50 2.26 -10.54
N LYS A 149 -0.06 2.86 -11.63
CA LYS A 149 -0.31 4.26 -11.97
C LYS A 149 -1.50 4.38 -12.91
N SER A 150 -2.31 5.42 -12.74
CA SER A 150 -3.36 5.75 -13.71
C SER A 150 -2.76 6.15 -15.06
N LEU A 151 -3.52 5.95 -16.12
CA LEU A 151 -3.08 6.32 -17.47
C LEU A 151 -2.87 7.83 -17.60
N GLU A 152 -3.66 8.64 -16.91
CA GLU A 152 -3.48 10.10 -16.82
C GLU A 152 -2.11 10.48 -16.24
N LEU A 153 -1.72 9.82 -15.12
CA LEU A 153 -0.42 10.08 -14.50
C LEU A 153 0.74 9.63 -15.41
N ILE A 154 0.60 8.45 -16.03
CA ILE A 154 1.59 7.92 -16.99
C ILE A 154 1.74 8.87 -18.16
N GLY A 155 0.62 9.33 -18.74
CA GLY A 155 0.63 10.27 -19.86
C GLY A 155 1.32 11.59 -19.50
N THR A 156 1.02 12.12 -18.32
CA THR A 156 1.69 13.33 -17.80
C THR A 156 3.20 13.13 -17.67
N GLU A 157 3.64 12.03 -17.05
CA GLU A 157 5.06 11.71 -16.87
C GLU A 157 5.81 11.49 -18.21
N LEU A 158 5.10 11.04 -19.24
CA LEU A 158 5.68 10.79 -20.57
C LEU A 158 5.51 11.97 -21.53
N GLY A 159 4.95 13.10 -21.08
CA GLY A 159 4.69 14.28 -21.93
C GLY A 159 3.56 14.05 -22.95
N VAL A 160 2.72 13.04 -22.72
CA VAL A 160 1.57 12.69 -23.57
C VAL A 160 0.30 12.74 -22.71
N PRO A 161 -0.21 13.92 -22.40
CA PRO A 161 -1.36 14.02 -21.53
C PRO A 161 -2.56 13.28 -22.13
N LYS A 162 -3.29 12.56 -21.26
CA LYS A 162 -4.57 11.99 -21.62
C LYS A 162 -5.47 13.07 -22.17
N LEU A 163 -6.21 12.78 -23.23
CA LEU A 163 -7.16 13.75 -23.76
C LEU A 163 -8.19 14.05 -22.66
N LYS A 164 -8.53 15.32 -22.50
CA LYS A 164 -9.60 15.70 -21.55
C LYS A 164 -10.90 15.11 -22.08
N GLU A 165 -11.69 14.56 -21.15
CA GLU A 165 -13.04 14.10 -21.42
C GLU A 165 -13.78 15.14 -22.27
N VAL A 166 -14.49 14.65 -23.27
CA VAL A 166 -15.30 15.49 -24.14
C VAL A 166 -16.34 16.23 -23.29
N LYS A 167 -16.72 17.42 -23.68
CA LYS A 167 -17.73 18.23 -23.00
C LYS A 167 -18.99 17.41 -22.73
N GLY A 168 -19.23 17.09 -21.43
CA GLY A 168 -20.36 16.29 -20.96
C GLY A 168 -19.92 15.19 -19.99
N GLY A 169 -18.64 14.74 -20.06
CA GLY A 169 -18.10 13.73 -19.15
C GLY A 169 -18.94 12.46 -19.08
N TYR A 170 -18.96 11.83 -17.92
CA TYR A 170 -19.78 10.64 -17.66
C TYR A 170 -21.30 10.86 -17.69
N ASP A 171 -21.75 12.06 -17.91
CA ASP A 171 -23.18 12.39 -18.01
C ASP A 171 -23.76 12.10 -19.42
N GLN A 172 -22.92 11.82 -20.41
CA GLN A 172 -23.38 11.42 -21.75
C GLN A 172 -23.63 9.91 -21.78
N LYS A 173 -24.85 9.53 -22.23
CA LYS A 173 -25.27 8.15 -22.37
C LYS A 173 -25.10 7.71 -23.82
N TYR A 174 -24.12 6.86 -24.09
CA TYR A 174 -23.95 6.23 -25.38
C TYR A 174 -24.25 4.74 -25.27
N TYR A 175 -24.82 4.19 -26.33
CA TYR A 175 -25.12 2.80 -26.51
C TYR A 175 -24.35 2.27 -27.71
N TRP A 176 -24.25 0.97 -27.87
CA TRP A 176 -23.57 0.35 -29.00
C TRP A 176 -24.16 0.80 -30.35
N TRP A 177 -25.44 1.21 -30.42
CA TRP A 177 -26.14 1.73 -31.62
C TRP A 177 -26.11 3.26 -31.75
N SER A 178 -25.64 3.98 -30.77
CA SER A 178 -25.55 5.42 -30.81
C SER A 178 -24.54 5.91 -31.85
N ASP A 179 -24.83 7.01 -32.53
CA ASP A 179 -23.83 7.73 -33.31
C ASP A 179 -22.84 8.40 -32.35
N LEU A 180 -21.58 7.98 -32.44
CA LEU A 180 -20.52 8.56 -31.62
C LEU A 180 -19.84 9.73 -32.31
N PRO A 181 -19.53 10.83 -31.63
CA PRO A 181 -18.66 11.86 -32.17
C PRO A 181 -17.24 11.32 -32.37
N ASP A 182 -16.52 11.87 -33.36
CA ASP A 182 -15.13 11.49 -33.66
C ASP A 182 -14.21 11.58 -32.43
N SER A 183 -14.54 12.44 -31.49
CA SER A 183 -13.80 12.61 -30.23
C SER A 183 -13.77 11.36 -29.36
N GLU A 184 -14.80 10.55 -29.33
CA GLU A 184 -14.83 9.28 -28.58
C GLU A 184 -13.86 8.26 -29.17
N TYR A 185 -13.82 8.14 -30.48
CA TYR A 185 -12.86 7.27 -31.18
C TYR A 185 -11.42 7.75 -30.96
N ILE A 186 -11.16 9.03 -31.07
CA ILE A 186 -9.85 9.65 -30.84
C ILE A 186 -9.41 9.45 -29.40
N TYR A 187 -10.34 9.55 -28.44
CA TYR A 187 -10.08 9.35 -27.03
C TYR A 187 -9.63 7.91 -26.75
N ASN A 188 -10.41 6.91 -27.15
CA ASN A 188 -10.11 5.50 -26.96
C ASN A 188 -8.85 5.08 -27.73
N GLU A 189 -8.65 5.57 -28.98
CA GLU A 189 -7.42 5.35 -29.74
C GLU A 189 -6.19 5.84 -28.97
N ARG A 190 -6.27 7.04 -28.39
CA ARG A 190 -5.20 7.63 -27.62
C ARG A 190 -4.88 6.81 -26.37
N ASP A 191 -5.87 6.35 -25.64
CA ASP A 191 -5.70 5.54 -24.44
C ASP A 191 -5.05 4.20 -24.78
N CYS A 192 -5.51 3.49 -25.81
CA CYS A 192 -4.90 2.24 -26.29
C CYS A 192 -3.44 2.42 -26.72
N LYS A 193 -3.15 3.43 -27.55
CA LYS A 193 -1.80 3.70 -28.04
C LYS A 193 -0.86 4.15 -26.92
N LEU A 194 -1.36 4.94 -25.98
CA LEU A 194 -0.56 5.38 -24.82
C LEU A 194 -0.15 4.20 -23.94
N VAL A 195 -1.00 3.20 -23.72
CA VAL A 195 -0.63 1.99 -22.98
C VAL A 195 0.53 1.25 -23.65
N LEU A 196 0.46 1.04 -24.98
CA LEU A 196 1.53 0.36 -25.72
C LEU A 196 2.85 1.13 -25.66
N TYR A 197 2.80 2.43 -25.90
CA TYR A 197 3.96 3.29 -25.81
C TYR A 197 4.56 3.29 -24.39
N ALA A 198 3.73 3.49 -23.35
CA ALA A 198 4.16 3.49 -21.96
C ALA A 198 4.83 2.16 -21.56
N LEU A 199 4.26 1.03 -22.03
CA LEU A 199 4.84 -0.29 -21.80
C LEU A 199 6.25 -0.38 -22.42
N CYS A 200 6.40 -0.01 -23.68
CA CYS A 200 7.69 -0.05 -24.38
C CYS A 200 8.74 0.88 -23.73
N ARG A 201 8.30 2.06 -23.28
CA ARG A 201 9.11 3.03 -22.53
C ARG A 201 9.54 2.47 -21.17
N TYR A 202 8.60 1.86 -20.44
CA TYR A 202 8.87 1.29 -19.12
C TYR A 202 9.83 0.09 -19.21
N MET A 203 9.63 -0.77 -20.21
CA MET A 203 10.48 -1.95 -20.43
C MET A 203 11.93 -1.59 -20.76
N ALA A 204 12.18 -0.45 -21.38
CA ALA A 204 13.53 0.05 -21.65
C ALA A 204 14.38 0.30 -20.40
N ASN A 205 13.76 0.42 -19.21
CA ASN A 205 14.47 0.56 -17.94
C ASN A 205 15.03 -0.75 -17.38
N PHE A 206 14.71 -1.90 -17.99
CA PHE A 206 15.12 -3.22 -17.51
C PHE A 206 16.12 -3.90 -18.45
N THR A 207 16.99 -4.70 -17.86
CA THR A 207 18.03 -5.43 -18.59
C THR A 207 17.44 -6.56 -19.44
N LYS A 208 17.80 -6.60 -20.72
CA LYS A 208 17.45 -7.70 -21.66
C LYS A 208 15.95 -7.98 -21.78
N VAL A 209 15.16 -6.95 -21.98
CA VAL A 209 13.72 -7.06 -22.27
C VAL A 209 13.49 -6.80 -23.76
N ASP A 210 14.18 -7.55 -24.60
CA ASP A 210 14.18 -7.36 -26.05
C ASP A 210 13.02 -8.07 -26.75
N ASN A 211 12.39 -9.04 -26.08
CA ASN A 211 11.33 -9.88 -26.64
C ASN A 211 10.05 -9.77 -25.82
N VAL A 212 8.90 -10.00 -26.46
CA VAL A 212 7.59 -10.02 -25.80
C VAL A 212 7.55 -11.04 -24.65
N SER A 213 8.25 -12.19 -24.78
CA SER A 213 8.38 -13.19 -23.71
C SER A 213 9.03 -12.68 -22.43
N ASP A 214 9.81 -11.62 -22.52
CA ASP A 214 10.54 -11.04 -21.38
C ASP A 214 9.67 -10.14 -20.51
N ILE A 215 8.53 -9.70 -21.03
CA ILE A 215 7.58 -8.86 -20.28
C ILE A 215 6.89 -9.73 -19.23
N GLY A 216 7.10 -9.37 -17.97
CA GLY A 216 6.52 -10.08 -16.82
C GLY A 216 5.08 -9.70 -16.54
N VAL A 217 4.47 -10.40 -15.60
CA VAL A 217 3.04 -10.24 -15.25
C VAL A 217 2.76 -9.06 -14.29
N SER A 218 3.79 -8.42 -13.77
CA SER A 218 3.67 -7.28 -12.85
C SER A 218 5.02 -6.59 -12.69
N ASN A 219 5.02 -5.37 -12.18
CA ASN A 219 6.25 -4.64 -11.81
C ASN A 219 7.14 -5.47 -10.87
N THR A 220 6.55 -6.11 -9.86
CA THR A 220 7.27 -6.99 -8.93
C THR A 220 8.00 -8.12 -9.66
N SER A 221 7.40 -8.69 -10.72
CA SER A 221 8.05 -9.74 -11.52
C SER A 221 9.20 -9.20 -12.35
N MET A 222 9.09 -7.97 -12.85
CA MET A 222 10.17 -7.27 -13.56
C MET A 222 11.35 -6.97 -12.64
N ILE A 223 11.09 -6.45 -11.45
CA ILE A 223 12.11 -6.18 -10.43
C ILE A 223 12.87 -7.46 -10.04
N LYS A 224 12.15 -8.57 -9.83
CA LYS A 224 12.79 -9.87 -9.56
C LYS A 224 13.65 -10.37 -10.72
N ARG A 225 13.20 -10.12 -11.94
CA ARG A 225 13.95 -10.46 -13.16
C ARG A 225 15.21 -9.62 -13.26
N GLU A 226 15.12 -8.31 -13.02
CA GLU A 226 16.24 -7.37 -13.04
C GLU A 226 17.34 -7.79 -12.05
N THR A 227 16.98 -8.09 -10.81
CA THR A 227 17.93 -8.58 -9.80
C THR A 227 18.72 -9.81 -10.23
N ARG A 228 18.14 -10.67 -11.09
CA ARG A 228 18.78 -11.91 -11.58
C ARG A 228 19.64 -11.72 -12.82
N LEU A 229 19.29 -10.74 -13.66
CA LEU A 229 19.91 -10.60 -14.99
C LEU A 229 20.89 -9.45 -15.10
N ASN A 230 20.76 -8.45 -14.22
CA ASN A 230 21.62 -7.28 -14.24
C ASN A 230 22.95 -7.58 -13.56
N ARG A 231 24.02 -7.65 -14.36
CA ARG A 231 25.36 -7.94 -13.83
C ARG A 231 25.97 -6.80 -13.02
N ASN A 232 25.43 -5.59 -13.15
CA ASN A 232 25.80 -4.48 -12.27
C ASN A 232 25.25 -4.64 -10.85
N ILE A 233 24.25 -5.51 -10.68
CA ILE A 233 23.65 -5.84 -9.38
C ILE A 233 24.30 -7.07 -8.79
N ALA A 234 24.36 -8.18 -9.55
CA ALA A 234 24.90 -9.43 -9.06
C ALA A 234 25.46 -10.32 -10.20
N THR A 235 26.48 -11.10 -9.88
CA THR A 235 27.02 -12.14 -10.77
C THR A 235 26.11 -13.37 -10.77
N ASP A 236 26.19 -14.19 -11.82
CA ASP A 236 25.42 -15.44 -11.92
C ASP A 236 25.71 -16.37 -10.71
N LYS A 237 26.95 -16.42 -10.24
CA LYS A 237 27.35 -17.21 -9.06
C LYS A 237 26.66 -16.73 -7.79
N GLU A 238 26.56 -15.42 -7.58
CA GLU A 238 25.88 -14.84 -6.43
C GLU A 238 24.39 -15.11 -6.47
N VAL A 239 23.77 -15.00 -7.65
CA VAL A 239 22.36 -15.32 -7.88
C VAL A 239 22.07 -16.79 -7.56
N HIS A 240 22.87 -17.73 -8.09
CA HIS A 240 22.72 -19.16 -7.81
C HIS A 240 22.88 -19.47 -6.32
N THR A 241 23.88 -18.87 -5.65
CA THR A 241 24.09 -19.05 -4.22
C THR A 241 22.88 -18.55 -3.42
N ALA A 242 22.35 -17.38 -3.76
CA ALA A 242 21.17 -16.82 -3.10
C ALA A 242 19.92 -17.68 -3.32
N GLN A 243 19.69 -18.18 -4.54
CA GLN A 243 18.59 -19.09 -4.86
C GLN A 243 18.68 -20.40 -4.07
N PHE A 244 19.88 -20.96 -3.97
CA PHE A 244 20.12 -22.18 -3.19
C PHE A 244 19.84 -21.94 -1.71
N THR A 245 20.32 -20.82 -1.14
CA THR A 245 20.07 -20.45 0.24
C THR A 245 18.56 -20.24 0.50
N ALA A 246 17.88 -19.49 -0.35
CA ALA A 246 16.45 -19.25 -0.22
C ALA A 246 15.63 -20.55 -0.32
N ALA A 247 16.02 -21.47 -1.21
CA ALA A 247 15.37 -22.77 -1.35
C ALA A 247 15.52 -23.65 -0.11
N ILE A 248 16.70 -23.63 0.53
CA ILE A 248 16.93 -24.36 1.80
C ILE A 248 16.11 -23.74 2.93
N GLU A 249 16.14 -22.42 3.09
CA GLU A 249 15.38 -21.71 4.13
C GLU A 249 13.88 -21.97 3.98
N LEU A 250 13.37 -21.88 2.77
CA LEU A 250 11.95 -22.13 2.49
C LEU A 250 11.56 -23.57 2.86
N LYS A 251 12.40 -24.54 2.47
CA LYS A 251 12.17 -25.95 2.78
C LYS A 251 12.20 -26.22 4.28
N ASN A 252 13.16 -25.64 4.99
CA ASN A 252 13.33 -25.82 6.43
C ASN A 252 12.21 -25.17 7.24
N ASN A 253 11.63 -24.08 6.70
CA ASN A 253 10.57 -23.33 7.37
C ASN A 253 9.18 -23.70 6.84
N GLU A 254 9.04 -24.56 5.84
CA GLU A 254 7.75 -24.94 5.24
C GLU A 254 6.68 -25.35 6.28
N PRO A 255 7.02 -26.14 7.33
CA PRO A 255 6.06 -26.50 8.38
C PRO A 255 5.56 -25.32 9.23
N PHE A 256 6.30 -24.19 9.21
CA PHE A 256 6.04 -23.04 10.08
C PHE A 256 5.46 -21.85 9.33
N MET A 257 5.30 -21.96 8.00
CA MET A 257 4.94 -20.82 7.15
C MET A 257 3.59 -20.21 7.49
N GLU A 258 2.61 -21.00 7.86
CA GLU A 258 1.31 -20.50 8.29
C GLU A 258 1.45 -19.65 9.55
N PHE A 259 2.13 -20.19 10.56
CA PHE A 259 2.44 -19.46 11.78
C PHE A 259 3.16 -18.15 11.50
N PHE A 260 4.20 -18.19 10.67
CA PHE A 260 4.98 -17.00 10.31
C PHE A 260 4.15 -15.97 9.56
N GLN A 261 3.21 -16.40 8.71
CA GLN A 261 2.28 -15.48 8.04
C GLN A 261 1.35 -14.77 9.00
N ASN A 262 0.90 -15.46 10.05
CA ASN A 262 0.06 -14.86 11.08
C ASN A 262 0.81 -13.79 11.88
N CYS A 263 2.12 -13.92 12.04
CA CYS A 263 2.96 -12.91 12.67
C CYS A 263 3.26 -11.68 11.80
N LEU A 264 2.98 -11.72 10.49
CA LEU A 264 3.22 -10.57 9.60
C LEU A 264 2.19 -9.47 9.84
N ALA A 265 2.61 -8.33 10.37
CA ALA A 265 1.81 -7.11 10.45
C ALA A 265 2.32 -6.05 9.46
N GLY A 266 1.45 -5.15 9.03
CA GLY A 266 1.77 -4.02 8.16
C GLY A 266 2.52 -2.89 8.88
N GLY A 267 2.69 -1.75 8.19
CA GLY A 267 3.22 -0.52 8.78
C GLY A 267 2.31 0.04 9.88
N TYR A 268 2.88 0.81 10.78
CA TYR A 268 2.13 1.42 11.86
C TYR A 268 1.40 2.66 11.38
N THR A 269 0.09 2.67 11.54
CA THR A 269 -0.77 3.83 11.27
C THR A 269 -1.62 4.09 12.50
N HIS A 270 -1.62 5.33 13.00
CA HIS A 270 -2.28 5.66 14.25
C HIS A 270 -2.61 7.15 14.32
N ALA A 271 -3.81 7.48 14.78
CA ALA A 271 -4.18 8.83 15.19
C ALA A 271 -4.15 8.89 16.71
N ASN A 272 -3.48 9.89 17.27
CA ASN A 272 -3.46 10.08 18.71
C ASN A 272 -4.88 10.39 19.21
N PRO A 273 -5.43 9.61 20.15
CA PRO A 273 -6.79 9.85 20.67
C PRO A 273 -7.03 11.26 21.19
N TYR A 274 -6.01 11.89 21.76
CA TYR A 274 -6.09 13.25 22.25
C TYR A 274 -6.24 14.31 21.14
N ALA A 275 -5.81 13.97 19.91
CA ALA A 275 -5.84 14.86 18.75
C ALA A 275 -7.08 14.68 17.87
N VAL A 276 -7.81 13.57 18.00
CA VAL A 276 -8.94 13.27 17.12
C VAL A 276 -10.02 14.33 17.19
N GLY A 277 -10.40 14.88 16.03
CA GLY A 277 -11.48 15.86 15.88
C GLY A 277 -11.11 17.27 16.30
N LYS A 278 -9.86 17.52 16.69
CA LYS A 278 -9.36 18.86 17.01
C LYS A 278 -8.57 19.43 15.85
N ILE A 279 -8.73 20.72 15.61
CA ILE A 279 -7.92 21.46 14.65
C ILE A 279 -6.65 21.92 15.35
N PHE A 280 -5.51 21.53 14.78
CA PHE A 280 -4.19 21.96 15.24
C PHE A 280 -3.58 22.89 14.20
N LYS A 281 -2.80 23.85 14.67
CA LYS A 281 -2.03 24.78 13.85
C LYS A 281 -0.55 24.49 13.96
N ASP A 282 0.22 24.93 12.96
CA ASP A 282 1.69 24.80 12.94
C ASP A 282 2.15 23.34 13.11
N VAL A 283 1.62 22.47 12.23
CA VAL A 283 1.87 21.02 12.30
C VAL A 283 3.02 20.64 11.37
N TRP A 284 4.00 19.94 11.93
CA TRP A 284 5.20 19.50 11.23
C TRP A 284 5.16 18.00 10.95
N CYS A 285 5.59 17.64 9.75
CA CYS A 285 5.66 16.25 9.31
C CYS A 285 7.09 15.88 8.95
N PHE A 286 7.57 14.78 9.52
CA PHE A 286 8.84 14.16 9.16
C PHE A 286 8.60 12.74 8.67
N ASP A 287 9.31 12.37 7.60
CA ASP A 287 9.19 11.06 6.93
C ASP A 287 10.54 10.34 6.92
N ALA A 288 10.53 9.04 7.12
CA ALA A 288 11.75 8.26 7.09
C ALA A 288 12.21 7.98 5.65
N SER A 289 13.36 8.50 5.30
CA SER A 289 13.93 8.33 3.97
C SER A 289 14.12 6.85 3.61
N SER A 290 13.30 6.37 2.66
CA SER A 290 13.35 4.98 2.19
C SER A 290 13.32 3.95 3.32
N MET A 291 12.32 4.01 4.19
CA MET A 291 12.21 3.23 5.43
C MET A 291 12.43 1.72 5.25
N HIS A 292 11.66 1.06 4.38
CA HIS A 292 11.81 -0.39 4.14
C HIS A 292 13.17 -0.75 3.51
N PRO A 293 13.66 -0.04 2.48
CA PRO A 293 15.02 -0.23 1.97
C PRO A 293 16.10 -0.04 3.03
N SER A 294 15.93 0.92 3.94
CA SER A 294 16.82 1.15 5.07
C SER A 294 16.93 -0.09 5.96
N ALA A 295 15.80 -0.65 6.36
CA ALA A 295 15.75 -1.87 7.14
C ALA A 295 16.38 -3.06 6.40
N MET A 296 16.08 -3.21 5.10
CA MET A 296 16.61 -4.29 4.26
C MET A 296 18.14 -4.22 4.13
N TYR A 297 18.70 -3.04 3.94
CA TYR A 297 20.13 -2.86 3.68
C TYR A 297 20.96 -2.87 4.95
N GLY A 298 20.52 -2.18 6.00
CA GLY A 298 21.30 -1.88 7.19
C GLY A 298 21.25 -2.97 8.27
N ARG A 299 20.29 -3.92 8.20
CA ARG A 299 20.05 -4.86 9.30
C ARG A 299 20.39 -6.30 8.97
N LYS A 300 20.68 -7.05 10.01
CA LYS A 300 20.78 -8.51 9.95
C LYS A 300 19.45 -9.11 10.35
N PHE A 301 19.06 -10.17 9.65
CA PHE A 301 17.80 -10.87 9.82
C PHE A 301 18.01 -12.23 10.48
N PRO A 302 17.08 -12.66 11.34
CA PRO A 302 17.14 -13.97 11.95
C PRO A 302 16.88 -15.08 10.94
N TYR A 303 17.59 -16.20 11.08
CA TYR A 303 17.41 -17.38 10.24
C TYR A 303 17.76 -18.67 10.98
N LYS A 304 17.50 -19.84 10.39
CA LYS A 304 17.61 -21.16 11.01
C LYS A 304 16.64 -21.31 12.18
N TRP A 305 15.38 -21.24 11.86
CA TRP A 305 14.28 -21.33 12.80
C TRP A 305 14.10 -22.74 13.37
N ARG A 306 13.74 -22.80 14.66
CA ARG A 306 13.44 -24.03 15.38
C ARG A 306 12.20 -23.80 16.25
N LYS A 307 11.35 -24.83 16.32
CA LYS A 307 10.22 -24.85 17.25
C LYS A 307 10.74 -25.17 18.65
N GLU A 308 10.22 -24.45 19.65
CA GLU A 308 10.52 -24.73 21.06
C GLU A 308 9.54 -25.75 21.63
N VAL A 309 10.04 -26.62 22.54
CA VAL A 309 9.23 -27.65 23.19
C VAL A 309 8.55 -27.10 24.44
N ASN A 310 9.21 -26.20 25.15
CA ASN A 310 8.71 -25.52 26.35
C ASN A 310 8.52 -24.01 26.07
N PRO A 311 7.51 -23.64 25.29
CA PRO A 311 7.41 -22.28 24.75
C PRO A 311 7.29 -21.22 25.84
N ASN A 312 6.51 -21.46 26.88
CA ASN A 312 6.31 -20.47 27.94
C ASN A 312 7.58 -20.22 28.77
N GLU A 313 8.25 -21.27 29.22
CA GLU A 313 9.53 -21.15 29.95
C GLU A 313 10.59 -20.43 29.08
N CYS A 314 10.67 -20.82 27.81
CA CYS A 314 11.59 -20.22 26.87
C CYS A 314 11.26 -18.73 26.62
N TYR A 315 9.99 -18.38 26.45
CA TYR A 315 9.54 -17.00 26.30
C TYR A 315 9.92 -16.14 27.50
N GLN A 316 9.61 -16.59 28.71
CA GLN A 316 9.97 -15.87 29.95
C GLN A 316 11.47 -15.69 30.09
N ASN A 317 12.25 -16.74 29.79
CA ASN A 317 13.72 -16.67 29.80
C ASN A 317 14.25 -15.70 28.71
N PHE A 318 13.67 -15.68 27.51
CA PHE A 318 14.06 -14.75 26.44
C PHE A 318 13.73 -13.32 26.80
N GLN A 319 12.58 -13.07 27.38
CA GLN A 319 12.20 -11.75 27.85
C GLN A 319 13.15 -11.25 28.94
N SER A 320 13.41 -12.04 29.94
CA SER A 320 14.36 -11.70 31.01
C SER A 320 15.77 -11.46 30.43
N ALA A 321 16.31 -12.37 29.64
CA ALA A 321 17.65 -12.27 29.08
C ALA A 321 17.81 -11.11 28.07
N ASN A 322 16.75 -10.74 27.36
CA ASN A 322 16.78 -9.62 26.43
C ASN A 322 16.85 -8.27 27.17
N TYR A 323 16.32 -8.20 28.40
CA TYR A 323 16.24 -6.95 29.17
C TYR A 323 17.23 -6.87 30.34
N GLU A 324 17.66 -8.01 30.93
CA GLU A 324 18.70 -8.03 31.98
C GLU A 324 20.07 -7.50 31.50
N PHE A 325 20.36 -7.70 30.23
CA PHE A 325 21.58 -7.14 29.62
C PHE A 325 21.65 -5.60 29.72
N LEU A 326 20.53 -4.95 29.89
CA LEU A 326 20.39 -3.51 29.95
C LEU A 326 20.48 -2.93 31.35
N SER A 327 20.07 -3.69 32.37
CA SER A 327 20.26 -3.32 33.77
C SER A 327 21.72 -3.27 34.20
N GLY A 328 22.60 -4.01 33.51
CA GLY A 328 24.05 -3.99 33.76
C GLY A 328 24.80 -2.79 33.11
N CYS A 329 24.14 -2.02 32.25
CA CYS A 329 24.72 -0.84 31.61
C CYS A 329 24.60 0.46 32.44
N GLU A 330 24.16 0.39 33.69
CA GLU A 330 24.05 1.54 34.57
C GLU A 330 25.41 2.17 34.98
N SER A 331 26.51 1.51 34.67
CA SER A 331 27.83 1.99 35.02
C SER A 331 28.69 2.27 33.79
N GLY A 332 28.58 3.46 33.28
CA GLY A 332 29.68 4.14 32.63
C GLY A 332 29.79 3.85 31.10
N ALA A 333 29.95 4.91 30.39
CA ALA A 333 30.36 5.08 29.01
C ALA A 333 29.27 4.80 27.95
N ASN A 334 28.59 5.80 27.64
CA ASN A 334 27.72 6.19 26.52
C ASN A 334 26.27 6.52 26.92
N SER A 335 26.15 7.22 27.98
CA SER A 335 24.98 8.03 28.36
C SER A 335 24.62 9.11 27.32
N GLY A 336 25.46 9.26 26.30
CA GLY A 336 25.37 10.36 25.35
C GLY A 336 24.10 10.40 24.47
N PHE A 337 23.29 9.36 24.41
CA PHE A 337 22.04 9.37 23.67
C PHE A 337 20.88 9.88 24.50
N PHE A 338 20.91 9.59 25.79
CA PHE A 338 19.97 10.09 26.79
C PHE A 338 20.75 10.83 27.88
N ASP A 339 21.36 11.97 27.55
CA ASP A 339 21.65 12.98 28.54
C ASP A 339 20.31 13.55 29.01
N TYR A 340 19.52 12.72 29.66
CA TYR A 340 18.49 13.20 30.53
C TYR A 340 19.18 13.68 31.79
N PRO A 341 19.11 14.96 32.07
CA PRO A 341 19.37 15.39 33.43
C PRO A 341 18.35 14.64 34.29
N ASP A 342 18.78 13.80 35.19
CA ASP A 342 18.11 13.09 36.27
C ASP A 342 16.58 13.15 36.47
N GLN A 343 15.86 13.61 35.45
CA GLN A 343 14.40 13.58 35.37
C GLN A 343 13.96 12.22 34.88
N ARG A 344 13.89 11.31 35.80
CA ARG A 344 13.17 10.04 35.69
C ARG A 344 11.73 10.39 35.34
N ILE A 345 11.33 10.10 34.10
CA ILE A 345 9.97 10.32 33.64
C ILE A 345 9.05 9.54 34.59
N GLU A 346 8.21 10.26 35.30
CA GLU A 346 7.17 9.71 36.10
C GLU A 346 5.95 9.48 35.23
N LEU A 347 5.78 8.28 34.71
CA LEU A 347 4.49 7.83 34.19
C LEU A 347 3.56 7.66 35.39
N HIS A 348 2.59 8.55 35.54
CA HIS A 348 1.61 8.54 36.65
C HIS A 348 2.26 8.48 38.07
N GLY A 349 3.38 9.20 38.26
CA GLY A 349 4.05 9.28 39.56
C GLY A 349 4.82 8.03 39.99
N ARG A 350 5.05 7.06 39.08
CA ARG A 350 5.81 5.84 39.36
C ARG A 350 7.04 5.73 38.43
N LYS A 351 8.18 5.39 39.04
CA LYS A 351 9.41 5.06 38.34
C LYS A 351 9.28 3.66 37.73
N ASP A 352 9.02 3.57 36.44
CA ASP A 352 8.96 2.27 35.75
C ASP A 352 10.34 1.91 35.16
N VAL A 353 11.16 1.26 35.99
CA VAL A 353 12.51 0.79 35.58
C VAL A 353 12.42 -0.18 34.39
N LYS A 354 11.36 -0.99 34.30
CA LYS A 354 11.18 -1.93 33.20
C LYS A 354 10.95 -1.21 31.89
N PHE A 355 10.12 -0.16 31.89
CA PHE A 355 9.87 0.66 30.73
C PHE A 355 11.17 1.27 30.16
N TYR A 356 12.03 1.82 31.01
CA TYR A 356 13.30 2.41 30.59
C TYR A 356 14.25 1.38 29.99
N SER A 357 14.35 0.22 30.58
CA SER A 357 15.21 -0.86 30.07
C SER A 357 14.76 -1.30 28.67
N VAL A 358 13.45 -1.44 28.47
CA VAL A 358 12.89 -1.80 27.16
C VAL A 358 13.07 -0.65 26.17
N LEU A 359 12.83 0.59 26.56
CA LEU A 359 13.02 1.77 25.72
C LEU A 359 14.47 1.90 25.26
N GLN A 360 15.44 1.75 26.16
CA GLN A 360 16.86 1.72 25.78
C GLN A 360 17.18 0.60 24.79
N ALA A 361 16.62 -0.61 24.99
CA ALA A 361 16.78 -1.71 24.04
C ALA A 361 16.24 -1.35 22.67
N ALA A 362 15.03 -0.79 22.63
CA ALA A 362 14.37 -0.37 21.41
C ALA A 362 15.19 0.67 20.65
N TYR A 363 15.75 1.64 21.36
CA TYR A 363 16.63 2.67 20.75
C TYR A 363 17.94 2.10 20.24
N ARG A 364 18.59 1.26 21.01
CA ARG A 364 19.85 0.60 20.55
C ARG A 364 19.60 -0.24 19.31
N GLU A 365 18.54 -1.01 19.28
CA GLU A 365 18.15 -1.78 18.08
C GLU A 365 17.76 -0.86 16.91
N SER A 366 16.98 0.17 17.15
CA SER A 366 16.43 1.04 16.11
C SER A 366 17.49 1.98 15.50
N ILE A 367 18.34 2.57 16.31
CA ILE A 367 19.15 3.73 15.93
C ILE A 367 20.64 3.39 15.91
N LEU A 368 21.11 2.65 16.90
CA LEU A 368 22.52 2.27 16.96
C LEU A 368 22.80 1.00 16.19
N PHE A 369 21.76 0.30 15.68
CA PHE A 369 21.88 -0.98 14.98
C PHE A 369 22.65 -2.04 15.79
N GLU A 370 22.79 -1.80 17.07
CA GLU A 370 23.28 -2.79 18.00
C GLU A 370 22.18 -3.81 18.23
N ARG A 371 22.54 -5.07 18.38
CA ARG A 371 21.57 -6.09 18.77
C ARG A 371 21.65 -6.34 20.27
N PRO A 372 20.88 -5.59 21.07
CA PRO A 372 20.76 -5.90 22.48
C PRO A 372 19.93 -7.14 22.69
N ILE A 373 19.08 -7.48 21.70
CA ILE A 373 18.22 -8.67 21.75
C ILE A 373 19.09 -9.91 21.50
N LYS A 374 19.27 -10.71 22.51
CA LYS A 374 20.02 -11.96 22.46
C LYS A 374 19.29 -13.04 21.66
N TYR A 375 17.96 -13.06 21.75
CA TYR A 375 17.12 -14.08 21.15
C TYR A 375 16.05 -13.48 20.26
N ASN A 376 16.05 -13.85 18.99
CA ASN A 376 14.95 -13.53 18.08
C ASN A 376 13.97 -14.70 18.02
N PHE A 377 12.71 -14.38 18.13
CA PHE A 377 11.63 -15.38 18.14
C PHE A 377 10.34 -14.84 17.48
N MET A 378 9.47 -15.78 17.15
CA MET A 378 8.08 -15.54 16.81
C MET A 378 7.22 -16.37 17.73
N ALA A 379 6.17 -15.80 18.27
CA ALA A 379 5.37 -16.47 19.31
C ALA A 379 3.89 -16.11 19.23
N ASN A 380 3.08 -16.99 19.82
CA ASN A 380 1.73 -16.71 20.25
C ASN A 380 1.77 -16.50 21.75
N VAL A 381 1.39 -15.31 22.20
CA VAL A 381 1.43 -14.95 23.61
C VAL A 381 0.08 -14.43 24.06
N THR A 382 -0.45 -15.02 25.09
CA THR A 382 -1.66 -14.56 25.76
C THR A 382 -1.29 -13.57 26.85
N PHE A 383 -1.88 -12.40 26.81
CA PHE A 383 -1.73 -11.34 27.80
C PHE A 383 -3.02 -11.24 28.62
N TYR A 384 -2.86 -10.98 29.91
CA TYR A 384 -3.96 -10.79 30.85
C TYR A 384 -3.97 -9.37 31.39
N ASN A 385 -5.17 -8.77 31.45
CA ASN A 385 -5.40 -7.40 31.92
C ASN A 385 -4.48 -6.38 31.21
N ILE A 386 -4.43 -6.45 29.89
CA ILE A 386 -3.57 -5.60 29.06
C ILE A 386 -4.25 -4.25 28.81
N SER A 387 -3.49 -3.15 28.92
CA SER A 387 -3.96 -1.79 28.67
C SER A 387 -2.85 -0.94 28.07
N ALA A 388 -3.16 -0.15 27.05
CA ALA A 388 -2.23 0.79 26.45
C ALA A 388 -1.82 1.86 27.47
N LYS A 389 -0.53 2.20 27.50
CA LYS A 389 0.00 3.25 28.36
C LYS A 389 -0.41 4.64 27.87
N ASP A 390 -0.79 5.47 28.82
CA ASP A 390 -1.02 6.89 28.60
C ASP A 390 0.25 7.66 28.95
N PHE A 391 0.80 8.39 27.97
CA PHE A 391 2.00 9.23 28.13
C PHE A 391 1.66 10.68 28.51
N GLY A 392 0.40 10.95 28.86
CA GLY A 392 -0.09 12.26 29.26
C GLY A 392 -0.62 13.11 28.12
N ASN A 393 -0.01 13.05 26.97
CA ASN A 393 -0.45 13.75 25.75
C ASN A 393 -0.63 12.80 24.55
N CYS A 394 -0.36 11.52 24.72
CA CYS A 394 -0.56 10.52 23.68
C CYS A 394 -0.74 9.11 24.25
N ILE A 395 -1.51 8.31 23.51
CA ILE A 395 -1.68 6.88 23.72
C ILE A 395 -1.34 6.19 22.40
N TYR A 396 -0.37 5.27 22.45
CA TYR A 396 0.01 4.47 21.29
C TYR A 396 -0.65 3.10 21.34
N SER A 397 -1.83 2.97 20.74
CA SER A 397 -2.45 1.67 20.54
C SER A 397 -1.72 0.95 19.41
N TYR A 398 -1.01 -0.11 19.74
CA TYR A 398 -0.13 -0.84 18.81
C TYR A 398 -0.75 -2.14 18.30
N ILE A 399 -1.32 -2.93 19.22
CA ILE A 399 -1.82 -4.28 18.94
C ILE A 399 -3.00 -4.21 17.99
N SER A 400 -2.86 -4.78 16.79
CA SER A 400 -3.97 -4.91 15.85
C SER A 400 -4.86 -6.10 16.19
N THR A 401 -6.17 -5.90 16.17
CA THR A 401 -7.16 -6.97 16.39
C THR A 401 -6.97 -8.10 15.39
N SER A 402 -6.60 -7.80 14.15
CA SER A 402 -6.31 -8.81 13.11
C SER A 402 -5.09 -9.70 13.39
N LYS A 403 -4.33 -9.41 14.46
CA LYS A 403 -3.20 -10.21 14.93
C LYS A 403 -3.46 -10.88 16.27
N CYS A 404 -4.69 -10.83 16.69
CA CYS A 404 -5.11 -11.41 17.95
C CYS A 404 -6.12 -12.54 17.73
N SER A 405 -6.12 -13.46 18.66
CA SER A 405 -7.20 -14.41 18.89
C SER A 405 -7.63 -14.34 20.35
N ASN A 406 -8.81 -14.90 20.67
CA ASN A 406 -9.33 -15.00 22.04
C ASN A 406 -9.40 -13.66 22.80
N ILE A 407 -9.79 -12.58 22.11
CA ILE A 407 -9.96 -11.30 22.80
C ILE A 407 -11.22 -11.35 23.67
N LYS A 408 -11.06 -11.07 24.98
CA LYS A 408 -12.15 -10.99 25.95
C LYS A 408 -12.22 -9.59 26.54
N ASN A 409 -13.44 -9.04 26.60
CA ASN A 409 -13.74 -7.72 27.16
C ASN A 409 -12.77 -6.64 26.64
N GLY A 410 -12.69 -6.55 25.32
CA GLY A 410 -11.75 -5.66 24.64
C GLY A 410 -12.33 -4.29 24.32
N ASN A 411 -11.55 -3.24 24.55
CA ASN A 411 -11.81 -1.88 24.07
C ASN A 411 -10.87 -1.60 22.90
N PHE A 412 -11.41 -1.05 21.82
CA PHE A 412 -10.68 -0.85 20.59
C PHE A 412 -10.70 0.59 20.13
N ASP A 413 -9.62 1.00 19.50
CA ASP A 413 -9.51 2.24 18.79
C ASP A 413 -8.99 1.96 17.38
N ASN A 414 -9.86 2.12 16.40
CA ASN A 414 -9.51 2.01 14.97
C ASN A 414 -8.83 0.68 14.61
N GLY A 415 -9.40 -0.44 15.08
CA GLY A 415 -8.86 -1.77 14.88
C GLY A 415 -7.60 -2.07 15.69
N LYS A 416 -7.29 -1.23 16.69
CA LYS A 416 -6.21 -1.45 17.65
C LYS A 416 -6.77 -1.70 19.03
N VAL A 417 -6.18 -2.62 19.75
CA VAL A 417 -6.55 -2.92 21.13
C VAL A 417 -6.03 -1.81 22.04
N VAL A 418 -6.92 -1.18 22.79
CA VAL A 418 -6.55 -0.23 23.84
C VAL A 418 -6.51 -0.95 25.20
N LYS A 419 -7.48 -1.81 25.48
CA LYS A 419 -7.57 -2.57 26.71
C LYS A 419 -8.23 -3.91 26.43
N ALA A 420 -7.85 -4.97 27.15
CA ALA A 420 -8.53 -6.25 27.15
C ALA A 420 -8.23 -7.01 28.45
N ASP A 421 -9.20 -7.82 28.93
CA ASP A 421 -8.96 -8.72 30.04
C ASP A 421 -8.04 -9.87 29.64
N GLU A 422 -8.20 -10.37 28.42
CA GLU A 422 -7.40 -11.43 27.86
C GLU A 422 -7.31 -11.25 26.34
N LEU A 423 -6.13 -11.45 25.77
CA LEU A 423 -5.93 -11.58 24.33
C LEU A 423 -4.71 -12.43 24.02
N THR A 424 -4.75 -13.18 22.93
CA THR A 424 -3.59 -13.88 22.39
C THR A 424 -3.09 -13.15 21.14
N PHE A 425 -1.86 -12.66 21.20
CA PHE A 425 -1.23 -11.91 20.09
C PHE A 425 -0.21 -12.77 19.35
N HIS A 426 -0.19 -12.67 18.03
CA HIS A 426 0.77 -13.32 17.14
C HIS A 426 1.77 -12.30 16.61
N GLY A 427 3.06 -12.49 16.93
CA GLY A 427 4.09 -11.51 16.52
C GLY A 427 5.52 -12.01 16.62
N CYS A 428 6.45 -11.14 16.27
CA CYS A 428 7.88 -11.36 16.44
C CYS A 428 8.43 -10.63 17.69
N ASP A 429 9.66 -10.92 18.06
CA ASP A 429 10.35 -10.30 19.20
C ASP A 429 10.31 -8.78 19.20
N ILE A 430 10.38 -8.15 18.01
CA ILE A 430 10.24 -6.69 17.87
C ILE A 430 8.84 -6.23 18.29
N ASP A 431 7.80 -6.95 17.88
CA ASP A 431 6.42 -6.63 18.27
C ASP A 431 6.24 -6.75 19.78
N PHE A 432 6.80 -7.80 20.40
CA PHE A 432 6.74 -7.98 21.86
C PHE A 432 7.54 -6.92 22.60
N MET A 433 8.66 -6.43 22.04
CA MET A 433 9.37 -5.28 22.58
C MET A 433 8.48 -4.05 22.58
N LEU A 434 7.81 -3.75 21.47
CA LEU A 434 6.88 -2.63 21.36
C LEU A 434 5.69 -2.77 22.32
N ILE A 435 5.13 -3.97 22.46
CA ILE A 435 4.04 -4.23 23.43
C ILE A 435 4.50 -3.93 24.85
N GLN A 436 5.69 -4.38 25.26
CA GLN A 436 6.20 -4.10 26.60
C GLN A 436 6.48 -2.61 26.84
N MET A 437 6.82 -1.90 25.79
CA MET A 437 7.05 -0.46 25.86
C MET A 437 5.74 0.32 25.94
N LEU A 438 4.70 -0.12 25.21
CA LEU A 438 3.48 0.64 24.99
C LEU A 438 2.27 0.17 25.82
N TYR A 439 2.36 -0.98 26.51
CA TYR A 439 1.27 -1.56 27.28
C TYR A 439 1.71 -1.95 28.69
N ASP A 440 0.76 -1.92 29.60
CA ASP A 440 0.82 -2.59 30.90
C ASP A 440 -0.04 -3.87 30.85
N TYR A 441 0.39 -4.91 31.54
CA TYR A 441 -0.35 -6.16 31.66
C TYR A 441 0.03 -6.87 32.96
N SER A 442 -0.88 -7.70 33.49
CA SER A 442 -0.66 -8.41 34.78
C SER A 442 0.24 -9.63 34.64
N SER A 443 0.07 -10.39 33.58
CA SER A 443 0.85 -11.59 33.26
C SER A 443 0.78 -11.91 31.77
N SER A 444 1.67 -12.81 31.33
CA SER A 444 1.67 -13.30 29.94
C SER A 444 2.08 -14.76 29.90
N GLU A 445 1.47 -15.53 29.00
CA GLU A 445 1.74 -16.95 28.76
C GLU A 445 1.98 -17.20 27.28
N CYS A 446 2.95 -18.05 26.96
CA CYS A 446 3.30 -18.36 25.58
C CYS A 446 2.91 -19.81 25.25
N ASP A 447 2.07 -19.98 24.24
CA ASP A 447 1.58 -21.30 23.82
C ASP A 447 2.45 -21.94 22.73
N GLU A 448 2.99 -21.11 21.84
CA GLU A 448 3.81 -21.57 20.71
C GLU A 448 4.92 -20.58 20.44
N LEU A 449 6.13 -21.09 20.24
CA LEU A 449 7.33 -20.28 20.02
C LEU A 449 8.27 -20.93 19.02
N TYR A 450 8.78 -20.11 18.10
CA TYR A 450 9.88 -20.44 17.20
C TYR A 450 11.00 -19.45 17.41
N TYR A 451 12.24 -19.90 17.53
CA TYR A 451 13.38 -19.05 17.71
C TYR A 451 14.44 -19.25 16.63
N ALA A 452 15.17 -18.19 16.33
CA ALA A 452 16.24 -18.22 15.36
C ALA A 452 17.59 -18.47 16.05
N THR A 453 18.41 -19.34 15.46
CA THR A 453 19.74 -19.70 16.00
C THR A 453 20.90 -18.96 15.32
N ALA A 454 20.61 -18.15 14.32
CA ALA A 454 21.64 -17.41 13.59
C ALA A 454 21.07 -16.15 12.92
N HIS A 455 21.95 -15.25 12.50
CA HIS A 455 21.64 -14.00 11.85
C HIS A 455 22.47 -13.78 10.61
N LYS A 456 21.90 -13.16 9.59
CA LYS A 456 22.58 -12.79 8.36
C LYS A 456 21.97 -11.53 7.75
N PHE A 457 22.71 -10.81 6.93
CA PHE A 457 22.11 -9.84 6.01
C PHE A 457 21.24 -10.57 4.98
N ILE A 458 20.30 -9.87 4.37
CA ILE A 458 19.57 -10.39 3.21
C ILE A 458 20.57 -10.87 2.15
N ASN A 459 20.11 -11.72 1.24
CA ASN A 459 20.96 -12.26 0.18
C ASN A 459 21.66 -11.14 -0.59
N LYS A 460 22.94 -11.33 -0.88
CA LYS A 460 23.80 -10.34 -1.52
C LYS A 460 23.20 -9.72 -2.79
N PRO A 461 22.59 -10.48 -3.74
CA PRO A 461 21.91 -9.90 -4.89
C PRO A 461 20.81 -8.90 -4.52
N LEU A 462 20.00 -9.21 -3.52
CA LEU A 462 18.93 -8.31 -3.04
C LEU A 462 19.50 -7.05 -2.40
N ARG A 463 20.51 -7.20 -1.56
CA ARG A 463 21.21 -6.08 -0.91
C ARG A 463 21.86 -5.15 -1.95
N ASN A 464 22.51 -5.73 -2.96
CA ASN A 464 23.09 -4.98 -4.07
C ASN A 464 22.00 -4.28 -4.92
N THR A 465 20.84 -4.92 -5.09
CA THR A 465 19.70 -4.31 -5.80
C THR A 465 19.20 -3.08 -5.07
N VAL A 466 19.06 -3.15 -3.75
CA VAL A 466 18.69 -1.97 -2.92
C VAL A 466 19.70 -0.84 -3.13
N LYS A 467 20.99 -1.12 -3.05
CA LYS A 467 22.06 -0.13 -3.28
C LYS A 467 22.03 0.44 -4.70
N TYR A 468 21.84 -0.41 -5.69
CA TYR A 468 21.76 -0.01 -7.10
C TYR A 468 20.62 0.98 -7.35
N TYR A 469 19.40 0.65 -6.94
CA TYR A 469 18.25 1.55 -7.10
C TYR A 469 18.34 2.81 -6.22
N ALA A 470 18.98 2.72 -5.05
CA ALA A 470 19.25 3.91 -4.23
C ALA A 470 20.15 4.90 -4.97
N ARG A 471 21.22 4.39 -5.60
CA ARG A 471 22.14 5.19 -6.43
C ARG A 471 21.42 5.80 -7.62
N GLN A 472 20.62 5.01 -8.34
CA GLN A 472 19.82 5.53 -9.47
C GLN A 472 18.85 6.63 -9.02
N LYS A 473 18.04 6.37 -7.98
CA LYS A 473 17.08 7.35 -7.42
C LYS A 473 17.78 8.66 -7.07
N THR A 474 18.93 8.57 -6.37
CA THR A 474 19.68 9.77 -5.96
C THR A 474 20.29 10.50 -7.15
N GLY A 475 20.83 9.76 -8.10
CA GLY A 475 21.40 10.31 -9.33
C GLY A 475 20.34 11.03 -10.17
N PHE A 476 19.19 10.39 -10.41
CA PHE A 476 18.09 11.01 -11.16
C PHE A 476 17.48 12.21 -10.43
N LYS A 477 17.34 12.16 -9.10
CA LYS A 477 16.86 13.32 -8.33
C LYS A 477 17.78 14.53 -8.48
N LYS A 478 19.11 14.32 -8.43
CA LYS A 478 20.09 15.38 -8.64
C LYS A 478 20.08 15.90 -10.10
N LEU A 479 19.93 14.98 -11.06
CA LEU A 479 19.86 15.34 -12.48
C LEU A 479 18.59 16.14 -12.79
N GLU A 480 17.44 15.75 -12.22
CA GLU A 480 16.18 16.47 -12.39
C GLU A 480 16.30 17.95 -11.95
N HIS A 481 16.94 18.19 -10.82
CA HIS A 481 17.23 19.57 -10.37
C HIS A 481 18.15 20.31 -11.33
N LYS A 482 19.18 19.64 -11.86
CA LYS A 482 20.13 20.24 -12.79
C LYS A 482 19.54 20.54 -14.17
N VAL A 483 18.71 19.66 -14.71
CA VAL A 483 18.07 19.83 -16.03
C VAL A 483 17.20 21.10 -16.06
N ALA A 484 16.70 21.53 -14.89
CA ALA A 484 15.98 22.79 -14.78
C ALA A 484 16.86 24.02 -15.08
N ASP A 485 18.11 23.96 -14.68
CA ASP A 485 18.95 25.14 -14.58
C ASP A 485 20.23 25.08 -15.44
N HIS A 486 21.01 23.99 -15.44
CA HIS A 486 22.36 24.02 -16.04
C HIS A 486 22.93 22.61 -16.34
N VAL A 487 22.39 21.86 -17.27
CA VAL A 487 23.05 20.65 -17.80
C VAL A 487 23.88 21.01 -19.02
N GLU A 488 25.20 20.97 -18.91
CA GLU A 488 26.11 21.40 -19.98
C GLU A 488 26.95 20.24 -20.55
N THR A 489 27.12 19.14 -19.81
CA THR A 489 28.04 18.08 -20.20
C THR A 489 27.45 16.68 -20.01
N LEU A 490 27.95 15.72 -20.82
CA LEU A 490 27.60 14.30 -20.65
C LEU A 490 27.99 13.72 -19.28
N ASN A 491 28.95 14.31 -18.59
CA ASN A 491 29.34 13.90 -17.25
C ASN A 491 28.24 14.13 -16.21
N ASP A 492 27.35 15.10 -16.43
CA ASP A 492 26.22 15.36 -15.55
C ASP A 492 25.24 14.19 -15.48
N PHE A 493 25.24 13.34 -16.51
CA PHE A 493 24.44 12.11 -16.60
C PHE A 493 25.11 10.89 -15.96
N THR A 494 26.19 11.10 -15.21
CA THR A 494 26.87 10.05 -14.45
C THR A 494 26.86 10.38 -12.96
N PHE A 495 26.42 9.46 -12.16
CA PHE A 495 26.40 9.60 -10.71
C PHE A 495 27.21 8.49 -10.05
N GLU A 496 28.30 8.85 -9.35
CA GLU A 496 29.22 7.92 -8.69
C GLU A 496 29.67 6.72 -9.57
N GLY A 497 29.96 7.01 -10.83
CA GLY A 497 30.36 5.99 -11.81
C GLY A 497 29.23 5.17 -12.40
N LEU A 498 27.97 5.44 -12.01
CA LEU A 498 26.81 4.87 -12.66
C LEU A 498 26.32 5.83 -13.77
N LYS A 499 26.36 5.36 -15.01
CA LYS A 499 25.79 6.06 -16.16
C LYS A 499 24.28 5.97 -16.05
N LEU A 500 23.61 7.12 -15.91
CA LEU A 500 22.17 7.22 -15.77
C LEU A 500 21.44 7.06 -17.09
N TYR A 501 22.04 7.57 -18.16
CA TYR A 501 21.54 7.49 -19.53
C TYR A 501 22.68 7.21 -20.51
N ASP A 502 22.34 6.64 -21.66
CA ASP A 502 23.28 6.56 -22.78
C ASP A 502 23.57 7.94 -23.36
N ASP A 503 24.69 8.11 -24.05
CA ASP A 503 25.16 9.42 -24.53
C ASP A 503 24.17 10.09 -25.51
N SER A 504 23.48 9.30 -26.35
CA SER A 504 22.45 9.80 -27.27
C SER A 504 21.28 10.45 -26.54
N VAL A 505 20.84 9.79 -25.48
CA VAL A 505 19.74 10.24 -24.63
C VAL A 505 20.15 11.45 -23.81
N ALA A 506 21.34 11.38 -23.22
CA ALA A 506 21.87 12.49 -22.46
C ALA A 506 21.95 13.76 -23.35
N GLN A 507 22.40 13.61 -24.62
CA GLN A 507 22.46 14.69 -25.57
C GLN A 507 21.06 15.25 -25.92
N GLU A 508 20.06 14.36 -26.05
CA GLU A 508 18.68 14.80 -26.29
C GLU A 508 18.12 15.60 -25.11
N ILE A 509 18.30 15.10 -23.89
CA ILE A 509 17.86 15.81 -22.68
C ILE A 509 18.57 17.17 -22.55
N MET A 510 19.86 17.24 -22.87
CA MET A 510 20.61 18.50 -22.91
C MET A 510 20.00 19.49 -23.91
N ASN A 511 19.59 19.02 -25.09
CA ASN A 511 19.03 19.87 -26.13
C ASN A 511 17.58 20.29 -25.83
N THR A 512 16.81 19.44 -25.21
CA THR A 512 15.37 19.66 -24.98
C THR A 512 15.04 20.20 -23.60
N HIS A 513 15.95 20.08 -22.65
CA HIS A 513 15.73 20.37 -21.21
C HIS A 513 14.49 19.68 -20.63
N ASN A 514 14.14 18.49 -21.16
CA ASN A 514 12.93 17.78 -20.78
C ASN A 514 13.07 17.11 -19.40
N LYS A 515 12.51 17.76 -18.38
CA LYS A 515 12.49 17.25 -17.00
C LYS A 515 11.64 16.01 -16.85
N ASP A 516 10.58 15.86 -17.61
CA ASP A 516 9.60 14.77 -17.44
C ASP A 516 10.24 13.42 -17.73
N LEU A 517 11.18 13.37 -18.70
CA LEU A 517 11.96 12.17 -18.98
C LEU A 517 12.81 11.74 -17.77
N VAL A 518 13.43 12.71 -17.11
CA VAL A 518 14.23 12.43 -15.90
C VAL A 518 13.34 12.06 -14.74
N HIS A 519 12.21 12.72 -14.58
CA HIS A 519 11.19 12.39 -13.58
C HIS A 519 10.65 10.97 -13.73
N PHE A 520 10.34 10.56 -14.95
CA PHE A 520 9.88 9.19 -15.23
C PHE A 520 10.91 8.14 -14.79
N ALA A 521 12.20 8.34 -15.10
CA ALA A 521 13.28 7.44 -14.67
C ALA A 521 13.50 7.45 -13.14
N LEU A 522 13.37 8.62 -12.51
CA LEU A 522 13.40 8.76 -11.05
C LEU A 522 12.28 7.95 -10.41
N MET A 523 11.06 8.05 -10.93
CA MET A 523 9.90 7.33 -10.41
C MET A 523 10.02 5.82 -10.64
N ALA A 524 10.55 5.39 -11.79
CA ALA A 524 10.86 3.97 -12.04
C ALA A 524 11.90 3.42 -11.04
N SER A 525 12.95 4.19 -10.76
CA SER A 525 13.98 3.82 -9.77
C SER A 525 13.42 3.76 -8.34
N LYS A 526 12.56 4.71 -7.97
CA LYS A 526 11.83 4.71 -6.68
C LYS A 526 10.92 3.48 -6.57
N GLY A 527 10.21 3.15 -7.65
CA GLY A 527 9.38 1.94 -7.73
C GLY A 527 10.21 0.65 -7.61
N GLY A 528 11.38 0.59 -8.28
CA GLY A 528 12.34 -0.50 -8.18
C GLY A 528 12.86 -0.69 -6.77
N LEU A 529 13.18 0.40 -6.08
CA LEU A 529 13.66 0.40 -4.70
C LEU A 529 12.60 -0.11 -3.71
N ASN A 530 11.41 0.47 -3.73
CA ASN A 530 10.33 0.11 -2.80
C ASN A 530 9.72 -1.26 -3.11
N GLY A 531 9.68 -1.65 -4.38
CA GLY A 531 9.17 -2.95 -4.82
C GLY A 531 9.96 -4.15 -4.28
N GLN A 532 11.22 -3.96 -3.86
CA GLN A 532 12.01 -5.04 -3.24
C GLN A 532 11.36 -5.54 -1.94
N TYR A 533 10.88 -4.64 -1.09
CA TYR A 533 10.16 -5.03 0.12
C TYR A 533 8.90 -5.84 -0.22
N GLY A 534 8.09 -5.36 -1.15
CA GLY A 534 6.90 -6.09 -1.60
C GLY A 534 7.22 -7.50 -2.11
N CYS A 535 8.40 -7.68 -2.73
CA CYS A 535 8.89 -9.00 -3.13
C CYS A 535 9.20 -9.91 -1.94
N LEU A 536 9.84 -9.38 -0.89
CA LEU A 536 10.18 -10.15 0.31
C LEU A 536 8.94 -10.52 1.12
N ALA A 537 8.00 -9.59 1.29
CA ALA A 537 6.80 -9.76 2.10
C ALA A 537 5.69 -10.58 1.43
N MET A 538 5.92 -11.11 0.23
CA MET A 538 4.95 -11.98 -0.44
C MET A 538 4.66 -13.24 0.38
N LYS A 539 3.41 -13.43 0.77
CA LYS A 539 2.97 -14.60 1.54
C LYS A 539 3.27 -15.89 0.77
N PRO A 540 3.97 -16.86 1.36
CA PRO A 540 4.24 -18.15 0.72
C PRO A 540 3.01 -19.02 0.54
N LEU A 541 2.09 -19.00 1.50
CA LEU A 541 0.79 -19.63 1.40
C LEU A 541 -0.21 -18.61 0.85
N ARG A 542 -0.82 -18.93 -0.28
CA ARG A 542 -1.80 -18.07 -0.92
C ARG A 542 -3.08 -18.84 -1.18
N GLN A 543 -4.19 -18.20 -0.91
CA GLN A 543 -5.45 -18.62 -1.46
C GLN A 543 -5.41 -18.40 -2.97
N GLU A 544 -5.61 -19.47 -3.75
CA GLU A 544 -5.80 -19.33 -5.19
C GLU A 544 -7.24 -18.93 -5.44
N VAL A 545 -7.39 -17.99 -6.34
CA VAL A 545 -8.69 -17.52 -6.80
C VAL A 545 -8.85 -17.96 -8.24
N GLY A 546 -9.98 -18.51 -8.54
CA GLY A 546 -10.40 -18.88 -9.87
C GLY A 546 -11.75 -18.27 -10.21
N VAL A 547 -12.26 -18.64 -11.33
CA VAL A 547 -13.61 -18.27 -11.76
C VAL A 547 -14.34 -19.51 -12.23
N GLN A 548 -15.66 -19.51 -12.09
CA GLN A 548 -16.53 -20.54 -12.61
C GLN A 548 -17.78 -19.93 -13.22
N GLY A 549 -18.49 -20.74 -14.03
CA GLY A 549 -19.68 -20.28 -14.74
C GLY A 549 -19.35 -19.49 -16.01
N GLU A 550 -20.38 -19.16 -16.76
CA GLU A 550 -20.33 -18.43 -18.02
C GLU A 550 -21.49 -17.45 -18.06
N GLY A 551 -21.31 -16.30 -18.73
CA GLY A 551 -22.34 -15.28 -18.83
C GLY A 551 -22.84 -14.85 -17.44
N ASP A 552 -24.12 -14.91 -17.23
CA ASP A 552 -24.78 -14.51 -15.98
C ASP A 552 -24.39 -15.33 -14.75
N LYS A 553 -23.89 -16.55 -14.99
CA LYS A 553 -23.44 -17.47 -13.92
C LYS A 553 -21.97 -17.34 -13.62
N PHE A 554 -21.30 -16.36 -14.21
CA PHE A 554 -19.91 -16.08 -13.94
C PHE A 554 -19.72 -15.61 -12.49
N GLU A 555 -18.88 -16.28 -11.74
CA GLU A 555 -18.55 -15.91 -10.37
C GLU A 555 -17.10 -16.19 -10.01
N TRP A 556 -16.57 -15.44 -9.07
CA TRP A 556 -15.25 -15.63 -8.50
C TRP A 556 -15.31 -16.66 -7.37
N ILE A 557 -14.42 -17.65 -7.41
CA ILE A 557 -14.39 -18.70 -6.41
C ILE A 557 -13.01 -18.89 -5.79
N PRO A 558 -12.92 -19.22 -4.51
CA PRO A 558 -11.69 -19.73 -3.93
C PRO A 558 -11.43 -21.14 -4.44
N THR A 559 -10.23 -21.40 -4.97
CA THR A 559 -9.85 -22.71 -5.54
C THR A 559 -8.93 -23.52 -4.65
N GLY A 560 -8.58 -23.02 -3.47
CA GLY A 560 -7.74 -23.69 -2.49
C GLY A 560 -6.52 -22.87 -2.06
N VAL A 561 -5.72 -23.42 -1.18
CA VAL A 561 -4.48 -22.80 -0.72
C VAL A 561 -3.30 -23.45 -1.42
N LYS A 562 -2.44 -22.63 -2.02
CA LYS A 562 -1.23 -23.08 -2.69
C LYS A 562 0.00 -22.57 -1.99
N PHE A 563 0.91 -23.49 -1.72
CA PHE A 563 2.25 -23.14 -1.29
C PHE A 563 3.13 -22.75 -2.47
N LEU A 564 3.58 -21.50 -2.51
CA LEU A 564 4.41 -20.96 -3.60
C LEU A 564 5.85 -21.46 -3.49
N LYS A 565 6.11 -22.66 -3.99
CA LYS A 565 7.47 -23.23 -4.10
C LYS A 565 8.17 -22.66 -5.33
N SER A 566 8.84 -21.54 -5.19
CA SER A 566 9.68 -21.01 -6.28
C SER A 566 11.14 -21.46 -6.12
N ARG A 567 11.59 -22.38 -6.99
CA ARG A 567 13.00 -22.78 -7.07
C ARG A 567 13.94 -21.65 -7.49
N ASN A 568 13.40 -20.59 -8.04
CA ASN A 568 14.13 -19.44 -8.54
C ASN A 568 13.97 -18.21 -7.64
N SER A 569 13.39 -18.36 -6.44
CA SER A 569 13.25 -17.25 -5.52
C SER A 569 14.60 -16.86 -4.92
N LEU A 570 14.81 -15.56 -4.78
CA LEU A 570 15.89 -14.98 -3.98
C LEU A 570 15.39 -14.57 -2.60
N ASN A 571 14.06 -14.59 -2.41
CA ASN A 571 13.37 -13.97 -1.30
C ASN A 571 13.13 -14.97 -0.18
N ILE A 572 13.29 -14.50 1.04
CA ILE A 572 12.97 -15.20 2.27
C ILE A 572 11.85 -14.41 2.97
N PHE A 573 10.72 -15.05 3.21
CA PHE A 573 9.53 -14.39 3.77
C PHE A 573 9.80 -13.75 5.13
N THR A 574 10.55 -14.42 6.01
CA THR A 574 10.91 -13.91 7.33
C THR A 574 11.74 -12.62 7.25
N ASP A 575 12.57 -12.44 6.21
CA ASP A 575 13.29 -11.19 5.99
C ASP A 575 12.31 -10.03 5.71
N GLY A 576 11.24 -10.30 4.95
CA GLY A 576 10.16 -9.32 4.71
C GLY A 576 9.37 -8.97 5.97
N LEU A 577 9.05 -9.96 6.80
CA LEU A 577 8.36 -9.78 8.08
C LEU A 577 9.18 -8.85 8.99
N TYR A 578 10.46 -9.16 9.18
CA TYR A 578 11.34 -8.33 10.01
C TYR A 578 11.62 -6.95 9.41
N THR A 579 11.62 -6.79 8.08
CA THR A 579 11.77 -5.48 7.46
C THR A 579 10.70 -4.51 7.93
N VAL A 580 9.43 -4.93 7.94
CA VAL A 580 8.34 -4.06 8.39
C VAL A 580 8.28 -3.93 9.92
N ALA A 581 8.70 -4.96 10.65
CA ALA A 581 8.82 -4.87 12.11
C ALA A 581 9.85 -3.81 12.52
N TYR A 582 11.01 -3.80 11.88
CA TYR A 582 12.02 -2.75 12.09
C TYR A 582 11.53 -1.36 11.69
N SER A 583 10.72 -1.25 10.64
CA SER A 583 10.13 0.03 10.24
C SER A 583 9.17 0.56 11.31
N ARG A 584 8.32 -0.30 11.89
CA ARG A 584 7.45 0.08 13.01
C ARG A 584 8.26 0.52 14.24
N LEU A 585 9.30 -0.24 14.57
CA LEU A 585 10.19 0.11 15.69
C LEU A 585 10.83 1.48 15.49
N HIS A 586 11.32 1.74 14.28
CA HIS A 586 11.99 2.98 13.94
C HIS A 586 11.08 4.20 14.11
N LEU A 587 9.89 4.17 13.53
CA LEU A 587 8.93 5.27 13.62
C LEU A 587 8.48 5.51 15.07
N ILE A 588 8.13 4.45 15.80
CA ILE A 588 7.68 4.57 17.19
C ILE A 588 8.80 5.10 18.09
N CYS A 589 10.04 4.61 17.92
CA CYS A 589 11.19 5.12 18.66
C CYS A 589 11.43 6.61 18.38
N PHE A 590 11.38 7.03 17.11
CA PHE A 590 11.53 8.43 16.74
C PHE A 590 10.52 9.32 17.45
N MET A 591 9.25 9.00 17.35
CA MET A 591 8.19 9.81 17.94
C MET A 591 8.24 9.82 19.46
N LEU A 592 8.46 8.66 20.11
CA LEU A 592 8.61 8.59 21.55
C LEU A 592 9.86 9.36 22.02
N TYR A 593 10.95 9.31 21.27
CA TYR A 593 12.13 10.11 21.59
C TYR A 593 11.79 11.61 21.64
N LEU A 594 11.07 12.12 20.65
CA LEU A 594 10.69 13.54 20.64
C LEU A 594 9.66 13.87 21.73
N VAL A 595 8.66 13.01 21.95
CA VAL A 595 7.67 13.17 23.03
C VAL A 595 8.37 13.26 24.39
N LEU A 596 9.24 12.31 24.67
CA LEU A 596 9.86 12.18 25.98
C LEU A 596 10.99 13.19 26.22
N SER A 597 11.75 13.57 25.16
CA SER A 597 12.90 14.46 25.30
C SER A 597 12.56 15.93 25.08
N GLN A 598 11.61 16.23 24.21
CA GLN A 598 11.29 17.59 23.78
C GLN A 598 9.87 18.02 24.14
N GLY A 599 9.03 17.10 24.59
CA GLY A 599 7.64 17.41 24.98
C GLY A 599 6.74 17.77 23.80
N ILE A 600 7.03 17.27 22.57
CA ILE A 600 6.15 17.49 21.43
C ILE A 600 4.80 16.82 21.66
N GLU A 601 3.76 17.29 20.99
CA GLU A 601 2.45 16.64 20.96
C GLU A 601 2.29 15.91 19.63
N PRO A 602 2.33 14.55 19.63
CA PRO A 602 2.14 13.75 18.41
C PRO A 602 0.67 13.73 18.05
N LEU A 603 0.36 13.91 16.77
CA LEU A 603 -1.01 13.94 16.25
C LEU A 603 -1.36 12.67 15.47
N TYR A 604 -0.47 12.29 14.56
CA TYR A 604 -0.77 11.23 13.60
C TYR A 604 0.51 10.54 13.10
N HIS A 605 0.38 9.26 12.78
CA HIS A 605 1.44 8.43 12.22
C HIS A 605 0.94 7.68 11.00
N ASP A 606 1.77 7.58 9.96
CA ASP A 606 1.44 6.82 8.77
C ASP A 606 2.65 6.07 8.19
N THR A 607 2.85 4.85 8.65
CA THR A 607 3.84 3.89 8.13
C THR A 607 5.29 4.33 8.34
N ASP A 608 5.71 5.45 7.78
CA ASP A 608 7.06 6.03 7.78
C ASP A 608 7.09 7.52 8.17
N SER A 609 5.92 8.14 8.35
CA SER A 609 5.81 9.55 8.71
C SER A 609 5.16 9.78 10.07
N GLY A 610 5.59 10.86 10.74
CA GLY A 610 5.03 11.35 12.00
C GLY A 610 4.66 12.82 11.93
N TYR A 611 3.46 13.16 12.41
CA TYR A 611 2.89 14.50 12.44
C TYR A 611 2.79 14.97 13.89
N PHE A 612 3.26 16.17 14.18
CA PHE A 612 3.27 16.71 15.55
C PHE A 612 3.27 18.24 15.58
N VAL A 613 2.92 18.81 16.72
CA VAL A 613 3.08 20.23 17.05
C VAL A 613 4.15 20.42 18.10
N GLY A 614 4.64 21.65 18.23
CA GLY A 614 5.69 22.02 19.19
C GLY A 614 7.10 21.99 18.61
N TYR A 615 7.23 22.07 17.27
CA TYR A 615 8.51 22.18 16.60
C TYR A 615 9.24 23.48 16.97
N ASN A 616 10.54 23.38 17.23
CA ASN A 616 11.43 24.50 17.52
C ASN A 616 12.89 24.07 17.28
N GLU A 617 13.84 24.98 17.48
CA GLU A 617 15.27 24.70 17.27
C GLU A 617 15.81 23.52 18.12
N ASN A 618 15.29 23.29 19.31
CA ASN A 618 15.73 22.17 20.15
C ASN A 618 15.21 20.85 19.60
N VAL A 619 13.97 20.84 19.10
CA VAL A 619 13.39 19.68 18.38
C VAL A 619 14.22 19.37 17.14
N GLN A 620 14.61 20.40 16.35
CA GLN A 620 15.48 20.18 15.18
C GLN A 620 16.82 19.56 15.58
N LYS A 621 17.48 20.10 16.62
CA LYS A 621 18.74 19.52 17.14
C LYS A 621 18.59 18.09 17.61
N ALA A 622 17.43 17.74 18.19
CA ALA A 622 17.13 16.36 18.59
C ALA A 622 16.96 15.45 17.37
N ILE A 623 16.28 15.93 16.32
CA ILE A 623 16.13 15.21 15.04
C ILE A 623 17.50 15.03 14.37
N ASP A 624 18.32 16.07 14.30
CA ASP A 624 19.66 16.01 13.71
C ASP A 624 20.53 14.96 14.43
N ARG A 625 20.50 14.98 15.76
CA ARG A 625 21.23 13.98 16.58
C ARG A 625 20.72 12.55 16.35
N PHE A 626 19.40 12.38 16.23
CA PHE A 626 18.80 11.11 15.90
C PHE A 626 19.32 10.60 14.55
N ASN A 627 19.31 11.45 13.53
CA ASN A 627 19.77 11.17 12.18
C ASN A 627 21.28 10.89 12.12
N GLU A 628 22.10 11.66 12.82
CA GLU A 628 23.56 11.42 12.92
C GLU A 628 23.87 10.04 13.49
N ASN A 629 23.14 9.61 14.52
CA ASN A 629 23.34 8.28 15.11
C ASN A 629 23.00 7.16 14.11
N ILE A 630 21.91 7.33 13.32
CA ILE A 630 21.58 6.36 12.26
C ILE A 630 22.72 6.26 11.24
N LEU A 631 23.20 7.40 10.74
CA LEU A 631 24.26 7.44 9.73
C LEU A 631 25.60 6.91 10.24
N ASN A 632 25.95 7.20 11.51
CA ASN A 632 27.21 6.81 12.10
C ASN A 632 27.27 5.32 12.47
N ASN A 633 26.15 4.72 12.86
CA ASN A 633 26.10 3.38 13.41
C ASN A 633 25.53 2.31 12.45
N SER A 634 24.98 2.71 11.30
CA SER A 634 24.39 1.79 10.34
C SER A 634 25.26 1.56 9.11
N GLU A 635 25.02 0.43 8.44
CA GLU A 635 25.50 0.19 7.07
C GLU A 635 24.86 1.17 6.05
N ASN A 636 23.83 1.90 6.47
CA ASN A 636 23.08 2.83 5.63
C ASN A 636 23.87 4.08 5.24
N LYS A 637 24.95 4.39 5.94
CA LYS A 637 25.86 5.49 5.58
C LYS A 637 26.34 5.43 4.12
N ASP A 638 26.40 4.23 3.55
CA ASP A 638 26.78 4.02 2.15
C ASP A 638 25.58 4.08 1.19
N CYS A 639 24.37 4.36 1.69
CA CYS A 639 23.12 4.32 0.96
C CYS A 639 22.29 5.60 1.11
N TYR A 640 22.92 6.76 0.84
CA TYR A 640 22.20 8.01 0.57
C TYR A 640 21.14 8.38 1.61
N ASN A 641 21.53 8.45 2.86
CA ASN A 641 20.67 8.88 3.97
C ASN A 641 19.47 7.94 4.22
N PHE A 642 19.60 6.67 3.97
CA PHE A 642 18.55 5.71 4.29
C PHE A 642 18.19 5.72 5.78
N GLY A 643 16.90 5.85 6.07
CA GLY A 643 16.33 5.75 7.41
C GLY A 643 16.44 7.01 8.26
N ILE A 644 17.06 8.09 7.75
CA ILE A 644 16.97 9.38 8.45
C ILE A 644 15.54 9.94 8.36
N MET A 645 15.15 10.69 9.36
CA MET A 645 13.88 11.39 9.39
C MET A 645 14.07 12.76 8.72
N ASP A 646 13.54 12.88 7.50
CA ASP A 646 13.59 14.10 6.71
C ASP A 646 12.31 14.92 6.88
N PHE A 647 12.41 16.22 6.76
CA PHE A 647 11.24 17.10 6.68
C PHE A 647 10.41 16.79 5.42
N ASP A 648 9.13 16.46 5.61
CA ASP A 648 8.18 16.15 4.52
C ASP A 648 7.18 17.27 4.26
N GLY A 649 6.82 18.04 5.30
CA GLY A 649 5.90 19.14 5.13
C GLY A 649 5.57 19.89 6.41
N HIS A 650 5.10 21.11 6.21
CA HIS A 650 4.56 21.99 7.23
C HIS A 650 3.10 22.31 6.87
N TYR A 651 2.22 22.25 7.84
CA TYR A 651 0.79 22.45 7.66
C TYR A 651 0.30 23.55 8.57
N GLU A 652 -0.42 24.51 7.98
CA GLU A 652 -0.99 25.64 8.73
C GLU A 652 -2.10 25.17 9.67
N ASP A 653 -2.98 24.28 9.15
CA ASP A 653 -4.03 23.63 9.91
C ASP A 653 -4.02 22.12 9.63
N PHE A 654 -4.42 21.34 10.63
CA PHE A 654 -4.49 19.89 10.56
C PHE A 654 -5.61 19.34 11.43
N VAL A 655 -6.35 18.38 10.93
CA VAL A 655 -7.33 17.58 11.68
C VAL A 655 -7.28 16.13 11.26
N THR A 656 -7.45 15.22 12.20
CA THR A 656 -7.57 13.79 11.94
C THR A 656 -8.80 13.20 12.64
N TRP A 657 -9.45 12.24 11.97
CA TRP A 657 -10.53 11.45 12.55
C TRP A 657 -10.12 9.99 12.77
N GLY A 658 -8.93 9.60 12.33
CA GLY A 658 -8.44 8.25 12.52
C GLY A 658 -7.39 7.83 11.50
N SER A 659 -7.03 6.55 11.50
CA SER A 659 -6.05 6.00 10.56
C SER A 659 -6.53 6.18 9.11
N LYS A 660 -5.66 6.75 8.28
CA LYS A 660 -5.97 7.09 6.87
C LYS A 660 -7.17 8.02 6.71
N CYS A 661 -7.39 8.89 7.72
CA CYS A 661 -8.46 9.88 7.69
C CYS A 661 -7.97 11.19 8.32
N TYR A 662 -7.39 12.08 7.50
CA TYR A 662 -6.93 13.41 7.92
C TYR A 662 -7.07 14.44 6.80
N CYS A 663 -7.14 15.69 7.19
CA CYS A 663 -7.18 16.86 6.32
C CYS A 663 -6.21 17.92 6.86
N ALA A 664 -5.47 18.57 5.96
CA ALA A 664 -4.48 19.55 6.31
C ALA A 664 -4.37 20.65 5.25
N THR A 665 -4.10 21.90 5.68
CA THR A 665 -3.80 23.01 4.77
C THR A 665 -2.29 23.25 4.70
N TYR A 666 -1.81 23.65 3.55
CA TYR A 666 -0.41 24.03 3.34
C TYR A 666 -0.27 25.09 2.26
N LEU A 667 0.82 25.83 2.28
CA LEU A 667 1.16 26.78 1.23
C LEU A 667 2.01 26.08 0.16
N ASP A 668 1.59 26.19 -1.11
CA ASP A 668 2.41 25.71 -2.21
C ASP A 668 3.60 26.65 -2.48
N ALA A 669 4.42 26.34 -3.51
CA ALA A 669 5.61 27.13 -3.85
C ALA A 669 5.27 28.59 -4.23
N ASP A 670 4.07 28.82 -4.73
CA ASP A 670 3.56 30.14 -5.13
C ASP A 670 2.79 30.84 -4.00
N LYS A 671 2.81 30.24 -2.78
CA LYS A 671 2.12 30.71 -1.59
C LYS A 671 0.58 30.68 -1.68
N HIS A 672 0.03 29.83 -2.54
CA HIS A 672 -1.39 29.58 -2.55
C HIS A 672 -1.75 28.51 -1.51
N LEU A 673 -2.84 28.75 -0.81
CA LEU A 673 -3.37 27.80 0.15
C LEU A 673 -3.94 26.57 -0.59
N LYS A 674 -3.48 25.39 -0.20
CA LYS A 674 -3.89 24.08 -0.74
C LYS A 674 -4.30 23.15 0.39
N VAL A 675 -5.12 22.19 0.04
CA VAL A 675 -5.56 21.16 0.99
C VAL A 675 -5.00 19.79 0.58
N LYS A 676 -4.43 19.08 1.55
CA LYS A 676 -4.07 17.67 1.46
C LYS A 676 -5.09 16.86 2.25
N ALA A 677 -5.97 16.14 1.57
CA ALA A 677 -6.94 15.26 2.21
C ALA A 677 -6.59 13.79 1.96
N THR A 678 -6.66 12.99 3.00
CA THR A 678 -6.48 11.53 2.92
C THR A 678 -7.64 10.84 3.61
N VAL A 679 -8.39 10.07 2.84
CA VAL A 679 -9.51 9.26 3.32
C VAL A 679 -9.42 7.90 2.66
N ALA A 680 -9.44 6.85 3.48
CA ALA A 680 -9.37 5.48 2.96
C ALA A 680 -10.55 5.19 2.02
N GLY A 681 -10.25 4.76 0.79
CA GLY A 681 -11.26 4.47 -0.23
C GLY A 681 -11.74 5.66 -1.06
N ALA A 682 -11.32 6.89 -0.75
CA ALA A 682 -11.63 8.07 -1.55
C ALA A 682 -10.45 8.50 -2.45
N SER A 683 -10.76 9.18 -3.54
CA SER A 683 -9.73 9.78 -4.40
C SER A 683 -9.08 10.96 -3.70
N LYS A 684 -7.80 10.84 -3.37
CA LYS A 684 -7.03 11.92 -2.73
C LYS A 684 -7.03 13.19 -3.56
N LYS A 685 -6.88 13.06 -4.89
CA LYS A 685 -6.83 14.19 -5.82
C LYS A 685 -8.15 14.95 -5.79
N GLN A 686 -9.26 14.26 -6.04
CA GLN A 686 -10.59 14.89 -6.09
C GLN A 686 -10.97 15.57 -4.77
N LEU A 687 -10.73 14.89 -3.63
CA LEU A 687 -11.01 15.49 -2.32
C LEU A 687 -10.12 16.70 -2.05
N SER A 688 -8.83 16.62 -2.35
CA SER A 688 -7.92 17.73 -2.13
C SER A 688 -8.26 18.94 -3.00
N GLU A 689 -8.67 18.72 -4.25
CA GLU A 689 -9.12 19.78 -5.17
C GLU A 689 -10.42 20.42 -4.67
N LEU A 690 -11.43 19.62 -4.33
CA LEU A 690 -12.70 20.10 -3.78
C LEU A 690 -12.48 20.90 -2.47
N PHE A 691 -11.71 20.36 -1.55
CA PHE A 691 -11.46 21.00 -0.26
C PHE A 691 -10.60 22.25 -0.41
N THR A 692 -9.70 22.29 -1.39
CA THR A 692 -8.93 23.52 -1.71
C THR A 692 -9.86 24.63 -2.20
N GLN A 693 -10.86 24.33 -3.02
CA GLN A 693 -11.87 25.32 -3.44
C GLN A 693 -12.64 25.84 -2.24
N ILE A 694 -13.11 24.95 -1.37
CA ILE A 694 -13.88 25.33 -0.18
C ILE A 694 -13.07 26.23 0.76
N VAL A 695 -11.82 25.89 1.05
CA VAL A 695 -10.97 26.69 1.96
C VAL A 695 -10.57 28.05 1.36
N ASN A 696 -10.55 28.17 0.02
CA ASN A 696 -10.32 29.47 -0.62
C ASN A 696 -11.55 30.39 -0.62
N ASP A 697 -12.75 29.81 -0.57
CA ASP A 697 -14.01 30.57 -0.53
C ASP A 697 -14.47 30.85 0.91
N GLU A 698 -14.16 29.92 1.82
CA GLU A 698 -14.51 29.95 3.25
C GLU A 698 -13.24 29.73 4.07
N ASP A 699 -13.35 29.19 5.28
CA ASP A 699 -12.17 28.83 6.10
C ASP A 699 -12.05 27.34 6.37
N PHE A 700 -10.94 26.93 6.99
CA PHE A 700 -10.70 25.53 7.32
C PHE A 700 -11.64 24.98 8.39
N GLU A 701 -12.10 25.82 9.30
CA GLU A 701 -13.06 25.44 10.33
C GLU A 701 -14.40 25.09 9.71
N TYR A 702 -14.87 25.88 8.74
CA TYR A 702 -16.07 25.60 7.95
C TYR A 702 -15.93 24.30 7.16
N LEU A 703 -14.77 24.07 6.50
CA LEU A 703 -14.50 22.82 5.82
C LEU A 703 -14.66 21.61 6.76
N VAL A 704 -14.08 21.71 7.97
CA VAL A 704 -14.15 20.62 8.94
C VAL A 704 -15.56 20.39 9.46
N GLN A 705 -16.27 21.46 9.78
CA GLN A 705 -17.63 21.36 10.31
C GLN A 705 -18.64 20.83 9.29
N GLU A 706 -18.50 21.22 8.03
CA GLU A 706 -19.51 20.95 7.01
C GLU A 706 -19.15 19.78 6.10
N TYR A 707 -17.88 19.57 5.81
CA TYR A 707 -17.43 18.59 4.79
C TYR A 707 -16.56 17.47 5.35
N PHE A 708 -15.71 17.78 6.32
CA PHE A 708 -14.76 16.80 6.87
C PHE A 708 -15.11 16.44 8.31
N ARG A 709 -16.28 15.92 8.52
CA ARG A 709 -16.82 15.51 9.82
C ARG A 709 -17.44 14.12 9.80
N PRO A 710 -17.56 13.45 10.94
CA PRO A 710 -18.36 12.22 11.07
C PRO A 710 -19.87 12.52 10.84
N ASN A 711 -20.62 11.47 10.57
CA ASN A 711 -22.08 11.49 10.43
C ASN A 711 -22.62 12.32 9.25
N ILE A 712 -21.88 12.43 8.18
CA ILE A 712 -22.43 12.93 6.92
C ILE A 712 -23.40 11.87 6.39
N SER A 713 -24.67 12.25 6.18
CA SER A 713 -25.67 11.36 5.62
C SER A 713 -25.35 10.99 4.17
N TYR A 714 -25.98 9.95 3.66
CA TYR A 714 -25.82 9.55 2.26
C TYR A 714 -26.21 10.68 1.30
N ASP A 715 -27.40 11.24 1.47
CA ASP A 715 -27.89 12.34 0.62
C ASP A 715 -26.98 13.57 0.72
N GLU A 716 -26.56 13.92 1.93
CA GLU A 716 -25.62 15.01 2.14
C GLU A 716 -24.29 14.77 1.46
N SER A 717 -23.77 13.55 1.51
CA SER A 717 -22.55 13.17 0.81
C SER A 717 -22.64 13.37 -0.70
N ILE A 718 -23.78 13.00 -1.29
CA ILE A 718 -24.02 13.16 -2.72
C ILE A 718 -24.12 14.64 -3.07
N ASN A 719 -24.95 15.40 -2.34
CA ASN A 719 -25.10 16.83 -2.55
C ASN A 719 -23.78 17.60 -2.45
N LYS A 720 -22.89 17.15 -1.55
CA LYS A 720 -21.55 17.69 -1.35
C LYS A 720 -20.48 17.04 -2.24
N LYS A 721 -20.85 16.17 -3.16
CA LYS A 721 -19.94 15.41 -4.04
C LYS A 721 -18.89 14.56 -3.28
N LEU A 722 -19.23 14.15 -2.07
CA LEU A 722 -18.39 13.31 -1.21
C LEU A 722 -18.73 11.83 -1.44
N ILE A 723 -18.57 11.37 -2.65
CA ILE A 723 -18.89 10.00 -3.06
C ILE A 723 -17.67 9.25 -3.53
N ARG A 724 -17.72 7.94 -3.40
CA ARG A 724 -16.73 7.01 -3.99
C ARG A 724 -17.45 5.95 -4.81
N LYS A 725 -16.77 5.47 -5.83
CA LYS A 725 -17.21 4.33 -6.63
C LYS A 725 -16.73 3.05 -5.98
N THR A 726 -17.63 2.14 -5.74
CA THR A 726 -17.31 0.79 -5.23
C THR A 726 -17.80 -0.22 -6.24
N PRO A 727 -17.00 -1.26 -6.58
CA PRO A 727 -17.50 -2.36 -7.40
C PRO A 727 -18.75 -2.96 -6.76
N GLY A 728 -19.83 -3.01 -7.50
CA GLY A 728 -21.08 -3.58 -7.05
C GLY A 728 -21.34 -4.97 -7.58
N THR A 729 -22.53 -5.45 -7.36
CA THR A 729 -23.03 -6.71 -7.88
C THR A 729 -23.41 -6.59 -9.34
N HIS A 730 -23.37 -7.73 -10.03
CA HIS A 730 -23.81 -7.88 -11.40
C HIS A 730 -25.33 -7.75 -11.53
N ILE A 731 -25.78 -6.96 -12.48
CA ILE A 731 -27.21 -6.81 -12.82
C ILE A 731 -27.41 -7.23 -14.28
N ILE A 732 -28.48 -7.99 -14.50
CA ILE A 732 -28.94 -8.42 -15.82
C ILE A 732 -30.32 -7.84 -16.02
N GLY A 733 -30.60 -7.30 -17.17
CA GLY A 733 -31.91 -6.78 -17.46
C GLY A 733 -32.03 -6.12 -18.81
N ASP A 734 -33.26 -5.87 -19.22
CA ASP A 734 -33.56 -5.08 -20.39
C ASP A 734 -33.51 -3.59 -20.01
N PHE A 735 -32.82 -2.81 -20.79
CA PHE A 735 -32.80 -1.36 -20.68
C PHE A 735 -33.54 -0.76 -21.85
N THR A 736 -34.44 0.16 -21.57
CA THR A 736 -35.19 0.92 -22.58
C THR A 736 -34.69 2.37 -22.53
N ASP A 737 -34.19 2.86 -23.65
CA ASP A 737 -33.75 4.26 -23.77
C ASP A 737 -34.91 5.28 -23.81
N ASP A 738 -34.57 6.56 -23.78
CA ASP A 738 -35.54 7.66 -23.82
C ASP A 738 -36.36 7.71 -25.13
N ASN A 739 -35.92 6.95 -26.17
CA ASN A 739 -36.65 6.83 -27.45
C ASN A 739 -37.57 5.60 -27.47
N GLY A 740 -37.55 4.79 -26.42
CA GLY A 740 -38.33 3.57 -26.30
C GLY A 740 -37.70 2.34 -26.99
N GLU A 741 -36.43 2.43 -27.37
CA GLU A 741 -35.67 1.28 -27.84
C GLU A 741 -35.18 0.45 -26.64
N THR A 742 -35.46 -0.84 -26.67
CA THR A 742 -35.08 -1.76 -25.59
C THR A 742 -33.91 -2.61 -26.04
N ASP A 743 -32.82 -2.60 -25.26
CA ASP A 743 -31.72 -3.52 -25.40
C ASP A 743 -31.60 -4.43 -24.18
N HIS A 744 -31.26 -5.67 -24.41
CA HIS A 744 -30.94 -6.60 -23.35
C HIS A 744 -29.49 -6.38 -22.92
N LEU A 745 -29.31 -5.77 -21.77
CA LEU A 745 -28.02 -5.49 -21.22
C LEU A 745 -27.58 -6.68 -20.35
N ASP A 746 -26.66 -7.47 -20.86
CA ASP A 746 -25.91 -8.41 -20.05
C ASP A 746 -24.88 -7.63 -19.21
N GLU A 747 -25.39 -6.89 -18.25
CA GLU A 747 -24.56 -6.05 -17.42
C GLU A 747 -23.68 -6.85 -16.47
N TYR A 748 -22.45 -6.50 -16.45
CA TYR A 748 -21.42 -7.20 -15.71
C TYR A 748 -20.85 -6.40 -14.55
N SER A 749 -21.07 -5.11 -14.50
CA SER A 749 -20.49 -4.24 -13.47
C SER A 749 -21.51 -3.24 -13.00
N VAL A 750 -21.79 -3.26 -11.72
CA VAL A 750 -22.56 -2.23 -11.04
C VAL A 750 -21.60 -1.40 -10.22
N THR A 751 -21.65 -0.10 -10.40
CA THR A 751 -20.91 0.81 -9.53
C THR A 751 -21.87 1.33 -8.48
N VAL A 752 -21.67 0.92 -7.24
CA VAL A 752 -22.39 1.48 -6.10
C VAL A 752 -21.75 2.79 -5.71
N LEU A 753 -22.54 3.85 -5.67
CA LEU A 753 -22.12 5.13 -5.13
C LEU A 753 -22.28 5.08 -3.62
N GLU A 754 -21.16 5.19 -2.91
CA GLU A 754 -21.19 5.24 -1.46
C GLU A 754 -20.78 6.61 -0.96
N PRO A 755 -21.41 7.08 0.10
CA PRO A 755 -20.94 8.28 0.77
C PRO A 755 -19.48 8.09 1.14
N CYS A 756 -18.66 9.05 0.79
CA CYS A 756 -17.32 9.20 1.33
C CYS A 756 -17.36 9.65 2.80
N GLY A 757 -18.40 9.33 3.49
CA GLY A 757 -18.52 9.55 4.91
C GLY A 757 -17.48 8.74 5.61
N TYR A 758 -16.28 9.21 5.45
CA TYR A 758 -14.99 8.75 5.93
C TYR A 758 -15.05 7.88 7.12
N THR A 759 -16.13 7.86 7.64
CA THR A 759 -16.29 7.50 8.97
C THR A 759 -17.48 6.71 9.23
N LEU A 760 -18.42 6.79 8.35
CA LEU A 760 -19.64 6.06 8.54
C LEU A 760 -19.40 4.58 8.64
N ARG A 761 -18.21 4.17 8.30
CA ARG A 761 -17.90 2.75 8.24
C ARG A 761 -16.52 2.36 8.72
N SER A 762 -15.85 3.18 9.49
CA SER A 762 -14.68 2.72 10.21
C SER A 762 -15.08 2.39 11.63
N THR A 763 -14.74 1.22 12.03
CA THR A 763 -14.85 0.70 13.38
C THR A 763 -14.43 1.70 14.39
N ASN A 764 -14.99 1.62 15.55
CA ASN A 764 -14.69 2.48 16.66
C ASN A 764 -14.53 3.91 16.20
N SER A 765 -15.46 4.26 15.48
CA SER A 765 -15.46 5.33 14.55
C SER A 765 -14.91 6.59 15.17
N PRO A 766 -14.48 7.51 14.32
CA PRO A 766 -14.19 8.88 14.72
C PRO A 766 -15.25 9.52 15.60
N VAL A 767 -16.52 9.12 15.43
CA VAL A 767 -17.62 9.54 16.32
C VAL A 767 -17.35 9.21 17.76
N ASN A 768 -16.99 7.97 18.05
CA ASN A 768 -16.65 7.57 19.41
C ASN A 768 -15.45 8.36 19.93
N ARG A 769 -14.41 8.50 19.10
CA ARG A 769 -13.23 9.26 19.50
C ARG A 769 -13.50 10.74 19.72
N MET A 770 -14.31 11.34 18.85
CA MET A 770 -14.76 12.73 19.05
C MET A 770 -15.49 12.87 20.36
N TYR A 771 -16.42 11.97 20.65
CA TYR A 771 -17.19 11.98 21.89
C TYR A 771 -16.28 11.80 23.10
N TYR A 772 -15.41 10.81 23.08
CA TYR A 772 -14.54 10.51 24.20
C TYR A 772 -13.47 11.58 24.38
N SER A 773 -12.92 12.14 23.32
CA SER A 773 -11.99 13.28 23.41
C SER A 773 -12.67 14.51 24.00
N PHE A 774 -13.94 14.73 23.64
CA PHE A 774 -14.75 15.80 24.22
C PHE A 774 -15.01 15.55 25.70
N CYS A 775 -15.45 14.35 26.09
CA CYS A 775 -15.66 13.98 27.49
C CYS A 775 -14.38 14.12 28.29
N TYR A 776 -13.25 13.68 27.75
CA TYR A 776 -11.94 13.85 28.38
C TYR A 776 -11.61 15.31 28.60
N SER A 777 -11.76 16.16 27.58
CA SER A 777 -11.44 17.58 27.66
C SER A 777 -12.32 18.34 28.69
N LEU A 778 -13.55 17.89 28.88
CA LEU A 778 -14.48 18.51 29.82
C LEU A 778 -14.28 18.04 31.28
N ARG A 779 -13.92 16.77 31.47
CA ARG A 779 -13.92 16.13 32.81
C ARG A 779 -12.54 15.79 33.33
N GLY A 780 -11.52 15.84 32.48
CA GLY A 780 -10.17 15.40 32.83
C GLY A 780 -10.06 13.90 33.11
N GLU A 781 -10.95 13.10 32.51
CA GLU A 781 -11.02 11.66 32.68
C GLU A 781 -10.20 10.93 31.60
N SER A 782 -9.86 9.66 31.85
CA SER A 782 -9.10 8.87 30.88
C SER A 782 -9.93 8.57 29.63
N TYR A 783 -9.32 8.79 28.47
CA TYR A 783 -9.92 8.42 27.17
C TYR A 783 -10.32 6.94 27.13
N ILE A 784 -9.52 6.06 27.74
CA ILE A 784 -9.74 4.60 27.73
C ILE A 784 -11.07 4.22 28.39
N ASP A 785 -11.49 4.93 29.40
CA ASP A 785 -12.69 4.61 30.17
C ASP A 785 -13.99 4.84 29.38
N TYR A 786 -13.89 5.56 28.26
CA TYR A 786 -15.04 5.88 27.40
C TYR A 786 -15.12 5.02 26.13
N LEU A 787 -14.14 4.17 25.86
CA LEU A 787 -14.20 3.32 24.69
C LEU A 787 -15.26 2.23 24.83
N PRO A 788 -15.97 1.88 23.74
CA PRO A 788 -16.87 0.75 23.76
C PRO A 788 -16.11 -0.54 24.02
N GLU A 789 -16.66 -1.38 24.85
CA GLU A 789 -16.08 -2.66 25.22
C GLU A 789 -16.62 -3.77 24.32
N VAL A 790 -15.71 -4.51 23.68
CA VAL A 790 -16.03 -5.70 22.90
C VAL A 790 -15.89 -6.94 23.78
N VAL A 791 -16.99 -7.69 23.93
CA VAL A 791 -17.00 -8.91 24.76
C VAL A 791 -16.20 -10.03 24.11
N SER A 792 -16.31 -10.16 22.79
CA SER A 792 -15.56 -11.14 22.04
C SER A 792 -15.44 -10.72 20.58
N ILE A 793 -14.36 -11.12 19.94
CA ILE A 793 -14.22 -11.11 18.49
C ILE A 793 -14.19 -12.56 18.05
N ASN A 794 -15.12 -12.91 17.16
CA ASN A 794 -15.14 -14.20 16.53
C ASN A 794 -14.53 -14.11 15.13
N HIS A 795 -14.06 -15.22 14.63
CA HIS A 795 -13.60 -15.34 13.25
C HIS A 795 -14.49 -16.36 12.54
N ASP A 796 -14.74 -16.14 11.26
CA ASP A 796 -15.39 -17.13 10.41
C ASP A 796 -14.42 -18.29 10.11
N GLU A 797 -14.91 -19.27 9.39
CA GLU A 797 -14.13 -20.45 8.95
C GLU A 797 -12.91 -20.11 8.08
N ASN A 798 -12.86 -18.90 7.53
CA ASN A 798 -11.75 -18.38 6.73
C ASN A 798 -10.78 -17.49 7.53
N GLY A 799 -10.99 -17.36 8.85
CA GLY A 799 -10.18 -16.53 9.72
C GLY A 799 -10.49 -15.02 9.61
N LYS A 800 -11.66 -14.66 9.02
CA LYS A 800 -12.12 -13.30 8.93
C LYS A 800 -12.81 -12.90 10.22
N GLU A 801 -12.46 -11.74 10.76
CA GLU A 801 -13.11 -11.22 11.96
C GLU A 801 -14.60 -11.00 11.71
N LEU A 802 -15.41 -11.66 12.52
CA LEU A 802 -16.82 -11.38 12.67
C LEU A 802 -17.01 -10.46 13.87
N TYR A 803 -18.05 -9.67 13.85
CA TYR A 803 -18.34 -8.80 14.98
C TYR A 803 -18.62 -9.56 16.22
N GLY A 804 -17.98 -9.07 17.27
CA GLY A 804 -18.32 -9.41 18.61
C GLY A 804 -19.53 -8.65 19.14
N THR A 805 -19.97 -9.02 20.31
CA THR A 805 -20.94 -8.26 21.09
C THR A 805 -20.23 -7.09 21.75
N TYR A 806 -20.72 -5.89 21.52
CA TYR A 806 -20.20 -4.68 22.14
C TYR A 806 -20.96 -4.36 23.40
N HIS A 807 -20.22 -4.14 24.48
CA HIS A 807 -20.78 -3.46 25.66
C HIS A 807 -20.40 -1.97 25.59
N LYS A 808 -21.33 -1.15 25.95
CA LYS A 808 -21.13 0.28 26.03
C LYS A 808 -20.63 0.64 27.42
N VAL A 809 -19.60 1.44 27.45
CA VAL A 809 -19.14 2.06 28.68
C VAL A 809 -20.08 3.20 29.09
N GLN A 810 -20.64 3.87 28.09
CA GLN A 810 -21.62 4.94 28.27
C GLN A 810 -23.05 4.46 27.97
N SER A 811 -24.04 5.20 28.41
CA SER A 811 -25.45 4.84 28.20
C SER A 811 -25.84 4.87 26.73
N ASP A 812 -26.74 4.00 26.33
CA ASP A 812 -27.29 3.95 24.98
C ASP A 812 -27.89 5.27 24.52
N LYS A 813 -28.41 6.06 25.46
CA LYS A 813 -28.98 7.36 25.20
C LYS A 813 -27.93 8.39 24.74
N GLU A 814 -26.74 8.36 25.31
CA GLU A 814 -25.65 9.28 24.93
C GLU A 814 -25.14 8.97 23.52
N TYR A 815 -25.05 7.70 23.18
CA TYR A 815 -24.72 7.28 21.81
C TYR A 815 -25.81 7.66 20.81
N ALA A 816 -27.06 7.49 21.19
CA ALA A 816 -28.19 7.87 20.35
C ALA A 816 -28.17 9.37 20.00
N MET A 817 -27.71 10.23 20.90
CA MET A 817 -27.56 11.67 20.64
C MET A 817 -26.46 12.00 19.60
N LEU A 818 -25.42 11.15 19.53
CA LEU A 818 -24.31 11.38 18.60
C LEU A 818 -24.60 10.93 17.16
N ILE A 819 -25.57 10.05 16.97
CA ILE A 819 -25.85 9.39 15.69
C ILE A 819 -27.32 9.39 15.34
N ASP A 820 -28.03 10.47 15.57
CA ASP A 820 -29.44 10.66 15.24
C ASP A 820 -30.37 9.54 15.74
N GLY A 821 -30.07 9.00 16.91
CA GLY A 821 -30.94 8.04 17.58
C GLY A 821 -30.79 6.58 17.17
N ASN A 822 -29.82 6.23 16.35
CA ASN A 822 -29.57 4.83 16.01
C ASN A 822 -28.23 4.30 16.58
N PRO A 823 -28.22 3.82 17.85
CA PRO A 823 -27.02 3.27 18.46
C PRO A 823 -26.48 2.04 17.74
N ALA A 824 -27.32 1.29 17.04
CA ALA A 824 -26.89 0.13 16.26
C ALA A 824 -25.95 0.52 15.10
N SER A 825 -26.06 1.71 14.54
CA SER A 825 -25.19 2.15 13.47
C SER A 825 -23.74 2.41 13.91
N ILE A 826 -23.46 2.57 15.20
CA ILE A 826 -22.10 2.64 15.73
C ILE A 826 -21.46 1.25 15.80
N PHE A 827 -22.25 0.21 16.05
CA PHE A 827 -21.77 -1.11 16.42
C PHE A 827 -22.09 -2.19 15.40
N GLN A 828 -23.07 -1.98 14.53
CA GLN A 828 -23.38 -2.88 13.41
C GLN A 828 -22.44 -2.63 12.25
N TRP A 829 -21.21 -2.96 12.52
CA TRP A 829 -20.19 -2.66 11.58
C TRP A 829 -19.73 -3.93 10.88
N GLU A 830 -20.07 -4.04 9.63
CA GLU A 830 -19.56 -5.10 8.77
C GLU A 830 -18.14 -4.76 8.30
N TRP A 831 -17.17 -5.24 9.04
CA TRP A 831 -15.77 -5.22 8.63
C TRP A 831 -15.56 -6.05 7.38
N SER A 832 -16.49 -6.91 7.14
CA SER A 832 -16.34 -8.01 6.25
C SER A 832 -16.17 -7.64 4.80
N ASP A 833 -16.76 -6.60 4.33
CA ASP A 833 -16.92 -6.42 2.90
C ASP A 833 -15.86 -5.54 2.23
N ARG A 834 -14.83 -5.09 2.99
CA ARG A 834 -13.97 -4.03 2.45
C ARG A 834 -12.48 -4.16 2.70
N ARG A 835 -12.00 -5.33 2.95
CA ARG A 835 -10.55 -5.59 2.97
C ARG A 835 -10.03 -6.21 1.70
#